data_b9bff9656a93599415e651fb535796fc
#
_entry.id   b9bff9656a93599415e651fb535796fc
#
_cell.length_a   1.000
_cell.length_b   1.000
_cell.length_c   1.000
_cell.angle_alpha   90.00
_cell.angle_beta   90.00
_cell.angle_gamma   90.00
#
_symmetry.space_group_name_H-M   'P 1'
#
loop_
_entity.id
_entity.type
_entity.pdbx_description
1 polymer ?
#
loop_
_entity_poly.entity_id
_entity_poly.type
_entity_poly.pdbx_seq_one_letter_code
_entity_poly.pdbx_strand_id
1 'polypeptide(L)'
;LGITADFLDKLKNLGFEYATKAGISISIADIIVPNEKEKEIAAAKKQVQSIQNSFNQGLITASERYNKIIDIWKRTNNVLSKEMMNLVQKDKEGFNSIYMMADSGARGSAAQISQLAAMRGLMAKPDGSIIETPIISNFREGLNVLEYFISTHGARKGLADTALKTANAGYLTRKLIDVAQNVKITIADCGTHEGVEINEITADGAVVEALDERILGRVLAEDIIDPITNETLFAEGTLMDEDKVKVLSESNIKSVNIRTPITCKAKKGICAKCYGVNLGDGKLVKPGEAVGIISAQSIGEPGTQLTLRTFHSGGTASTDLQDRQVIAQKEGFIRFYNLNTYTDKSGKNIVANRRNAGILLVEPRIKAPFDGTISIENIHEDVIVSVKNGKDEVKFTLRKYDIAKANELAGVSGSIGGKFYLPYKNGAKVVQDESVVEVIKEGWNVPNRIPYASEILVKDGDPVVQNIKAGEAGTLKFYILKGDGLDRIRNVKKGDVVKEKGFFVVVADKNDREAKRHYIPRESVIEFDDSAPIASADTIIASAPKKEKTIIAEWDPYNNTIIAENEGVVSFEDIEIGYSADEQIDEATGKSSLVINEYLPSGVRPALILSVKGGKSIRYALEPKTVISVNDGDKVAKADILAKIPKAVTKSKDITGGLPRVSELFEARKPKNAAVIAEIDGTVRFDKSMHSKERIVIEVPE
;
A
#
# COMPACT_ATOMS: atom_id res chain seq x y z
N LEU A 1 -24.09 26.81 18.44
CA LEU A 1 -23.37 26.16 19.54
C LEU A 1 -24.32 25.69 20.65
N GLY A 2 -25.21 26.54 21.22
CA GLY A 2 -26.14 26.12 22.28
C GLY A 2 -27.07 24.97 21.88
N ILE A 3 -27.72 25.09 20.72
CA ILE A 3 -28.60 24.02 20.19
C ILE A 3 -27.83 22.73 19.92
N THR A 4 -26.58 22.84 19.42
CA THR A 4 -25.72 21.69 19.16
C THR A 4 -25.33 21.00 20.48
N ALA A 5 -24.95 21.73 21.50
CA ALA A 5 -24.66 21.21 22.82
C ALA A 5 -25.84 20.47 23.45
N ASP A 6 -27.04 21.09 23.39
CA ASP A 6 -28.28 20.48 23.89
C ASP A 6 -28.63 19.19 23.13
N PHE A 7 -28.41 19.19 21.79
CA PHE A 7 -28.63 18.01 20.96
C PHE A 7 -27.67 16.86 21.33
N LEU A 8 -26.37 17.16 21.46
CA LEU A 8 -25.38 16.18 21.85
C LEU A 8 -25.62 15.62 23.26
N ASP A 9 -26.04 16.46 24.21
CA ASP A 9 -26.41 16.00 25.56
C ASP A 9 -27.62 15.07 25.55
N LYS A 10 -28.66 15.40 24.75
CA LYS A 10 -29.82 14.52 24.57
C LYS A 10 -29.41 13.18 23.93
N LEU A 11 -28.57 13.22 22.88
CA LEU A 11 -28.09 12.03 22.21
C LEU A 11 -27.26 11.13 23.17
N LYS A 12 -26.36 11.73 23.94
CA LYS A 12 -25.58 11.05 24.99
C LYS A 12 -26.48 10.37 26.02
N ASN A 13 -27.46 11.12 26.57
CA ASN A 13 -28.37 10.60 27.57
C ASN A 13 -29.24 9.46 27.03
N LEU A 14 -29.71 9.58 25.79
CA LEU A 14 -30.43 8.52 25.10
C LEU A 14 -29.58 7.27 24.95
N GLY A 15 -28.32 7.42 24.53
CA GLY A 15 -27.37 6.31 24.40
C GLY A 15 -27.15 5.59 25.72
N PHE A 16 -26.94 6.31 26.83
CA PHE A 16 -26.78 5.72 28.14
C PHE A 16 -28.05 5.01 28.63
N GLU A 17 -29.22 5.60 28.42
CA GLU A 17 -30.51 5.01 28.80
C GLU A 17 -30.73 3.67 28.10
N TYR A 18 -30.54 3.63 26.78
CA TYR A 18 -30.75 2.40 26.00
C TYR A 18 -29.65 1.35 26.22
N ALA A 19 -28.41 1.75 26.41
CA ALA A 19 -27.34 0.82 26.78
C ALA A 19 -27.61 0.15 28.15
N THR A 20 -28.17 0.91 29.10
CA THR A 20 -28.59 0.38 30.41
C THR A 20 -29.79 -0.55 30.27
N LYS A 21 -30.82 -0.17 29.49
CA LYS A 21 -32.01 -1.01 29.25
C LYS A 21 -31.65 -2.32 28.50
N ALA A 22 -30.73 -2.26 27.55
CA ALA A 22 -30.27 -3.43 26.79
C ALA A 22 -29.49 -4.42 27.66
N GLY A 23 -28.87 -3.99 28.77
CA GLY A 23 -28.12 -4.83 29.67
C GLY A 23 -26.94 -5.54 28.97
N ILE A 24 -26.22 -4.81 28.08
CA ILE A 24 -25.13 -5.39 27.30
C ILE A 24 -24.04 -5.90 28.23
N SER A 25 -23.77 -7.20 28.17
CA SER A 25 -22.74 -7.86 28.97
C SER A 25 -21.96 -8.85 28.10
N ILE A 26 -20.77 -9.25 28.54
CA ILE A 26 -19.90 -10.18 27.84
C ILE A 26 -19.82 -11.48 28.63
N SER A 27 -19.97 -12.60 27.94
CA SER A 27 -19.69 -13.93 28.48
C SER A 27 -18.59 -14.63 27.67
N ILE A 28 -18.01 -15.69 28.24
CA ILE A 28 -17.05 -16.54 27.54
C ILE A 28 -17.67 -17.19 26.28
N ALA A 29 -18.97 -17.40 26.29
CA ALA A 29 -19.72 -17.98 25.17
C ALA A 29 -19.78 -17.02 23.93
N ASP A 30 -19.70 -15.70 24.17
CA ASP A 30 -19.71 -14.70 23.08
C ASP A 30 -18.38 -14.65 22.30
N ILE A 31 -17.34 -15.28 22.83
CA ILE A 31 -16.04 -15.39 22.18
C ILE A 31 -16.05 -16.61 21.29
N ILE A 32 -16.22 -16.44 19.97
CA ILE A 32 -16.33 -17.55 19.02
C ILE A 32 -14.95 -17.86 18.44
N VAL A 33 -14.51 -19.11 18.59
CA VAL A 33 -13.27 -19.60 17.98
C VAL A 33 -13.58 -20.11 16.56
N PRO A 34 -12.82 -19.68 15.51
CA PRO A 34 -13.03 -20.19 14.16
C PRO A 34 -12.79 -21.70 14.06
N ASN A 35 -13.70 -22.44 13.44
CA ASN A 35 -13.57 -23.88 13.23
C ASN A 35 -12.40 -24.24 12.30
N GLU A 36 -12.01 -23.34 11.40
CA GLU A 36 -10.91 -23.53 10.45
C GLU A 36 -9.53 -23.29 11.07
N LYS A 37 -9.45 -22.87 12.32
CA LYS A 37 -8.20 -22.56 13.02
C LYS A 37 -7.18 -23.69 12.93
N GLU A 38 -7.57 -24.91 13.26
CA GLU A 38 -6.67 -26.08 13.26
C GLU A 38 -6.13 -26.39 11.85
N LYS A 39 -6.96 -26.25 10.83
CA LYS A 39 -6.60 -26.48 9.43
C LYS A 39 -5.56 -25.45 8.96
N GLU A 40 -5.79 -24.16 9.23
CA GLU A 40 -4.87 -23.08 8.87
C GLU A 40 -3.53 -23.21 9.60
N ILE A 41 -3.55 -23.53 10.89
CA ILE A 41 -2.34 -23.79 11.67
C ILE A 41 -1.56 -24.99 11.13
N ALA A 42 -2.26 -26.09 10.77
CA ALA A 42 -1.60 -27.27 10.20
C ALA A 42 -0.96 -26.95 8.83
N ALA A 43 -1.60 -26.13 8.00
CA ALA A 43 -1.05 -25.65 6.74
C ALA A 43 0.21 -24.78 6.98
N ALA A 44 0.14 -23.85 7.92
CA ALA A 44 1.28 -23.01 8.29
C ALA A 44 2.47 -23.84 8.81
N LYS A 45 2.23 -24.83 9.67
CA LYS A 45 3.27 -25.74 10.17
C LYS A 45 3.96 -26.51 9.05
N LYS A 46 3.20 -26.98 8.03
CA LYS A 46 3.77 -27.64 6.85
C LYS A 46 4.67 -26.71 6.04
N GLN A 47 4.27 -25.45 5.86
CA GLN A 47 5.08 -24.45 5.17
C GLN A 47 6.37 -24.14 5.95
N VAL A 48 6.28 -23.96 7.27
CA VAL A 48 7.45 -23.75 8.14
C VAL A 48 8.42 -24.94 8.06
N GLN A 49 7.90 -26.18 8.06
CA GLN A 49 8.72 -27.39 7.91
C GLN A 49 9.42 -27.44 6.54
N SER A 50 8.75 -27.04 5.47
CA SER A 50 9.34 -26.93 4.13
C SER A 50 10.50 -25.92 4.12
N ILE A 51 10.32 -24.76 4.74
CA ILE A 51 11.40 -23.74 4.86
C ILE A 51 12.55 -24.27 5.70
N GLN A 52 12.27 -24.96 6.81
CA GLN A 52 13.30 -25.58 7.64
C GLN A 52 14.10 -26.63 6.85
N ASN A 53 13.43 -27.43 6.02
CA ASN A 53 14.10 -28.41 5.16
C ASN A 53 14.98 -27.72 4.11
N SER A 54 14.52 -26.62 3.50
CA SER A 54 15.30 -25.82 2.55
C SER A 54 16.53 -25.21 3.22
N PHE A 55 16.41 -24.78 4.48
CA PHE A 55 17.54 -24.31 5.27
C PHE A 55 18.54 -25.43 5.57
N ASN A 56 18.07 -26.59 6.01
CA ASN A 56 18.92 -27.76 6.27
C ASN A 56 19.65 -28.25 5.00
N GLN A 57 19.05 -28.04 3.81
CA GLN A 57 19.68 -28.30 2.52
C GLN A 57 20.66 -27.18 2.10
N GLY A 58 20.74 -26.07 2.86
CA GLY A 58 21.59 -24.92 2.57
C GLY A 58 21.16 -24.10 1.36
N LEU A 59 19.87 -24.16 0.98
CA LEU A 59 19.30 -23.37 -0.13
C LEU A 59 18.97 -21.94 0.28
N ILE A 60 18.82 -21.69 1.59
CA ILE A 60 18.49 -20.40 2.16
C ILE A 60 19.36 -20.10 3.39
N THR A 61 19.62 -18.81 3.65
CA THR A 61 20.37 -18.37 4.82
C THR A 61 19.53 -18.40 6.10
N ALA A 62 20.19 -18.36 7.27
CA ALA A 62 19.51 -18.29 8.58
C ALA A 62 18.62 -17.06 8.70
N SER A 63 19.06 -15.91 8.18
CA SER A 63 18.27 -14.68 8.14
C SER A 63 17.04 -14.79 7.24
N GLU A 64 17.19 -15.40 6.07
CA GLU A 64 16.07 -15.64 5.14
C GLU A 64 15.05 -16.61 5.73
N ARG A 65 15.50 -17.69 6.38
CA ARG A 65 14.66 -18.63 7.11
C ARG A 65 13.83 -17.91 8.18
N TYR A 66 14.49 -17.12 9.04
CA TYR A 66 13.86 -16.35 10.11
C TYR A 66 12.74 -15.44 9.58
N ASN A 67 13.03 -14.67 8.54
CA ASN A 67 12.09 -13.75 7.95
C ASN A 67 10.88 -14.47 7.32
N LYS A 68 11.13 -15.57 6.60
CA LYS A 68 10.04 -16.37 5.99
C LYS A 68 9.13 -17.03 7.01
N ILE A 69 9.67 -17.53 8.12
CA ILE A 69 8.89 -18.13 9.22
C ILE A 69 7.99 -17.07 9.85
N ILE A 70 8.53 -15.88 10.16
CA ILE A 70 7.75 -14.78 10.73
C ILE A 70 6.62 -14.36 9.79
N ASP A 71 6.90 -14.26 8.50
CA ASP A 71 5.90 -13.88 7.49
C ASP A 71 4.75 -14.88 7.40
N ILE A 72 5.04 -16.19 7.41
CA ILE A 72 4.00 -17.22 7.43
C ILE A 72 3.08 -17.04 8.64
N TRP A 73 3.65 -16.89 9.83
CA TRP A 73 2.85 -16.78 11.05
C TRP A 73 2.05 -15.47 11.12
N LYS A 74 2.59 -14.35 10.61
CA LYS A 74 1.83 -13.10 10.50
C LYS A 74 0.61 -13.25 9.59
N ARG A 75 0.78 -13.89 8.42
CA ARG A 75 -0.31 -14.13 7.49
C ARG A 75 -1.38 -15.02 8.06
N THR A 76 -0.96 -16.13 8.66
CA THR A 76 -1.90 -17.05 9.32
C THR A 76 -2.70 -16.32 10.39
N ASN A 77 -2.05 -15.49 11.21
CA ASN A 77 -2.75 -14.68 12.20
C ASN A 77 -3.74 -13.70 11.57
N ASN A 78 -3.37 -13.03 10.46
CA ASN A 78 -4.26 -12.09 9.78
C ASN A 78 -5.47 -12.79 9.14
N VAL A 79 -5.27 -13.98 8.54
CA VAL A 79 -6.37 -14.79 7.98
C VAL A 79 -7.34 -15.18 9.09
N LEU A 80 -6.83 -15.77 10.18
CA LEU A 80 -7.66 -16.18 11.32
C LEU A 80 -8.38 -15.00 11.98
N SER A 81 -7.72 -13.84 12.08
CA SER A 81 -8.33 -12.63 12.62
C SER A 81 -9.50 -12.14 11.76
N LYS A 82 -9.36 -12.16 10.43
CA LYS A 82 -10.44 -11.79 9.50
C LYS A 82 -11.61 -12.77 9.56
N GLU A 83 -11.33 -14.07 9.57
CA GLU A 83 -12.36 -15.11 9.70
C GLU A 83 -13.12 -15.00 11.01
N MET A 84 -12.40 -14.81 12.12
CA MET A 84 -12.98 -14.59 13.43
C MET A 84 -13.91 -13.38 13.43
N MET A 85 -13.47 -12.23 12.90
CA MET A 85 -14.32 -11.03 12.85
C MET A 85 -15.57 -11.25 12.02
N ASN A 86 -15.48 -11.96 10.89
CA ASN A 86 -16.63 -12.31 10.06
C ASN A 86 -17.62 -13.24 10.78
N LEU A 87 -17.13 -14.18 11.59
CA LEU A 87 -17.97 -15.08 12.40
C LEU A 87 -18.68 -14.33 13.51
N VAL A 88 -17.96 -13.49 14.26
CA VAL A 88 -18.53 -12.69 15.37
C VAL A 88 -19.54 -11.68 14.83
N GLN A 89 -19.32 -11.11 13.63
CA GLN A 89 -20.26 -10.21 12.96
C GLN A 89 -21.58 -10.91 12.59
N LYS A 90 -21.53 -12.18 12.19
CA LYS A 90 -22.71 -12.95 11.80
C LYS A 90 -23.43 -13.60 12.97
N ASP A 91 -22.78 -13.72 14.12
CA ASP A 91 -23.36 -14.31 15.31
C ASP A 91 -24.53 -13.49 15.85
N LYS A 92 -25.58 -14.17 16.30
CA LYS A 92 -26.80 -13.57 16.85
C LYS A 92 -27.39 -12.47 15.92
N GLU A 93 -27.32 -12.67 14.62
CA GLU A 93 -27.80 -11.69 13.61
C GLU A 93 -27.14 -10.31 13.73
N GLY A 94 -25.88 -10.26 14.18
CA GLY A 94 -25.11 -9.02 14.38
C GLY A 94 -25.19 -8.46 15.81
N PHE A 95 -25.93 -9.09 16.74
CA PHE A 95 -26.08 -8.67 18.13
C PHE A 95 -25.10 -9.35 19.10
N ASN A 96 -23.93 -9.80 18.61
CA ASN A 96 -22.88 -10.24 19.51
C ASN A 96 -22.33 -9.04 20.28
N SER A 97 -22.34 -9.11 21.64
CA SER A 97 -21.94 -7.98 22.50
C SER A 97 -20.48 -7.53 22.26
N ILE A 98 -19.56 -8.44 21.99
CA ILE A 98 -18.15 -8.13 21.71
C ILE A 98 -18.03 -7.37 20.37
N TYR A 99 -18.75 -7.84 19.34
CA TYR A 99 -18.78 -7.17 18.06
C TYR A 99 -19.36 -5.75 18.16
N MET A 100 -20.51 -5.60 18.83
CA MET A 100 -21.14 -4.30 19.03
C MET A 100 -20.22 -3.29 19.72
N MET A 101 -19.47 -3.71 20.74
CA MET A 101 -18.54 -2.84 21.45
C MET A 101 -17.35 -2.43 20.58
N ALA A 102 -16.82 -3.34 19.78
CA ALA A 102 -15.68 -3.07 18.91
C ALA A 102 -16.05 -2.26 17.67
N ASP A 103 -17.16 -2.58 17.02
CA ASP A 103 -17.65 -1.91 15.80
C ASP A 103 -18.08 -0.47 16.09
N SER A 104 -18.75 -0.25 17.23
CA SER A 104 -19.11 1.12 17.67
C SER A 104 -17.91 1.96 18.13
N GLY A 105 -16.72 1.36 18.29
CA GLY A 105 -15.53 2.03 18.83
C GLY A 105 -15.57 2.33 20.33
N ALA A 106 -16.61 1.86 21.05
CA ALA A 106 -16.75 2.11 22.48
C ALA A 106 -15.61 1.46 23.28
N ARG A 107 -15.28 0.20 22.99
CA ARG A 107 -14.20 -0.52 23.66
C ARG A 107 -13.68 -1.68 22.82
N GLY A 108 -12.37 -1.88 22.87
CA GLY A 108 -11.71 -2.99 22.19
C GLY A 108 -11.35 -2.67 20.74
N SER A 109 -10.38 -3.41 20.22
CA SER A 109 -9.96 -3.38 18.82
C SER A 109 -9.98 -4.79 18.24
N ALA A 110 -10.05 -4.91 16.90
CA ALA A 110 -10.00 -6.20 16.22
C ALA A 110 -8.77 -7.04 16.66
N ALA A 111 -7.62 -6.40 16.88
CA ALA A 111 -6.41 -7.07 17.36
C ALA A 111 -6.56 -7.64 18.78
N GLN A 112 -7.25 -6.95 19.66
CA GLN A 112 -7.52 -7.44 21.02
C GLN A 112 -8.49 -8.61 21.02
N ILE A 113 -9.56 -8.54 20.20
CA ILE A 113 -10.51 -9.64 20.04
C ILE A 113 -9.83 -10.86 19.43
N SER A 114 -8.92 -10.66 18.46
CA SER A 114 -8.14 -11.74 17.87
C SER A 114 -7.32 -12.52 18.92
N GLN A 115 -6.75 -11.85 19.90
CA GLN A 115 -6.06 -12.53 21.01
C GLN A 115 -6.99 -13.35 21.91
N LEU A 116 -8.27 -12.95 22.01
CA LEU A 116 -9.27 -13.68 22.79
C LEU A 116 -9.76 -14.95 22.09
N ALA A 117 -9.95 -14.91 20.75
CA ALA A 117 -10.69 -15.93 20.01
C ALA A 117 -9.88 -16.62 18.89
N ALA A 118 -8.92 -15.95 18.26
CA ALA A 118 -8.14 -16.52 17.16
C ALA A 118 -6.80 -17.10 17.66
N MET A 119 -5.72 -16.33 17.62
CA MET A 119 -4.43 -16.70 18.21
C MET A 119 -3.73 -15.45 18.75
N ARG A 120 -2.86 -15.62 19.73
CA ARG A 120 -2.11 -14.49 20.27
C ARG A 120 -1.01 -14.00 19.32
N GLY A 121 -0.38 -14.93 18.59
CA GLY A 121 0.57 -14.62 17.53
C GLY A 121 2.01 -14.50 17.99
N LEU A 122 2.81 -13.76 17.23
CA LEU A 122 4.25 -13.59 17.49
C LEU A 122 4.51 -12.56 18.57
N MET A 123 5.51 -12.84 19.42
CA MET A 123 5.89 -11.99 20.55
C MET A 123 7.24 -11.33 20.30
N ALA A 124 7.37 -10.06 20.71
CA ALA A 124 8.63 -9.34 20.66
C ALA A 124 9.47 -9.59 21.92
N LYS A 125 10.78 -9.80 21.74
CA LYS A 125 11.75 -9.81 22.81
C LYS A 125 12.04 -8.38 23.34
N PRO A 126 12.66 -8.24 24.50
CA PRO A 126 13.07 -6.92 25.00
C PRO A 126 14.00 -6.14 24.05
N ASP A 127 14.84 -6.82 23.30
CA ASP A 127 15.75 -6.25 22.30
C ASP A 127 15.05 -5.75 21.01
N GLY A 128 13.74 -6.03 20.87
CA GLY A 128 12.93 -5.68 19.70
C GLY A 128 12.90 -6.75 18.61
N SER A 129 13.69 -7.83 18.71
CA SER A 129 13.58 -8.98 17.82
C SER A 129 12.29 -9.77 18.08
N ILE A 130 11.84 -10.54 17.10
CA ILE A 130 10.60 -11.33 17.19
C ILE A 130 10.98 -12.78 17.52
N ILE A 131 10.23 -13.42 18.41
CA ILE A 131 10.39 -14.84 18.70
C ILE A 131 9.78 -15.65 17.55
N GLU A 132 10.56 -16.56 16.93
CA GLU A 132 10.11 -17.35 15.77
C GLU A 132 8.91 -18.26 16.08
N THR A 133 8.80 -18.73 17.32
CA THR A 133 7.71 -19.59 17.76
C THR A 133 6.51 -18.73 18.15
N PRO A 134 5.37 -18.81 17.43
CA PRO A 134 4.18 -18.06 17.76
C PRO A 134 3.45 -18.68 18.96
N ILE A 135 2.63 -17.87 19.63
CA ILE A 135 1.62 -18.36 20.58
C ILE A 135 0.37 -18.70 19.77
N ILE A 136 0.12 -20.00 19.59
CA ILE A 136 -0.99 -20.52 18.80
C ILE A 136 -2.30 -20.44 19.56
N SER A 137 -2.26 -20.66 20.85
CA SER A 137 -3.42 -20.62 21.73
C SER A 137 -3.99 -19.21 21.87
N ASN A 138 -5.28 -19.12 22.09
CA ASN A 138 -5.97 -17.89 22.47
C ASN A 138 -6.30 -17.87 23.97
N PHE A 139 -6.78 -16.74 24.48
CA PHE A 139 -7.11 -16.63 25.89
C PHE A 139 -8.32 -17.46 26.31
N ARG A 140 -9.27 -17.77 25.39
CA ARG A 140 -10.41 -18.62 25.66
C ARG A 140 -10.00 -20.07 25.88
N GLU A 141 -9.06 -20.58 25.07
CA GLU A 141 -8.52 -21.95 25.17
C GLU A 141 -7.56 -22.10 26.35
N GLY A 142 -6.91 -21.00 26.74
CA GLY A 142 -5.84 -20.97 27.71
C GLY A 142 -4.47 -21.24 27.11
N LEU A 143 -3.44 -20.61 27.66
CA LEU A 143 -2.05 -20.76 27.22
C LEU A 143 -1.39 -21.94 27.94
N ASN A 144 -0.55 -22.69 27.24
CA ASN A 144 0.32 -23.65 27.89
C ASN A 144 1.46 -22.94 28.63
N VAL A 145 2.21 -23.67 29.48
CA VAL A 145 3.25 -23.09 30.32
C VAL A 145 4.33 -22.36 29.55
N LEU A 146 4.77 -22.92 28.40
CA LEU A 146 5.79 -22.33 27.55
C LEU A 146 5.26 -21.06 26.86
N GLU A 147 4.05 -21.10 26.33
CA GLU A 147 3.38 -19.95 25.70
C GLU A 147 3.14 -18.82 26.71
N TYR A 148 2.76 -19.18 27.94
CA TYR A 148 2.63 -18.21 29.01
C TYR A 148 3.98 -17.55 29.32
N PHE A 149 5.06 -18.33 29.43
CA PHE A 149 6.40 -17.79 29.69
C PHE A 149 6.85 -16.84 28.59
N ILE A 150 6.69 -17.22 27.30
CA ILE A 150 6.97 -16.36 26.16
C ILE A 150 6.16 -15.06 26.23
N SER A 151 4.89 -15.15 26.60
CA SER A 151 3.98 -14.04 26.78
C SER A 151 4.44 -13.03 27.83
N THR A 152 5.10 -13.51 28.91
CA THR A 152 5.57 -12.63 30.01
C THR A 152 6.67 -11.65 29.56
N HIS A 153 7.48 -11.99 28.54
CA HIS A 153 8.49 -11.08 28.00
C HIS A 153 7.84 -9.81 27.42
N GLY A 154 6.80 -9.97 26.62
CA GLY A 154 6.05 -8.85 26.05
C GLY A 154 5.33 -8.02 27.11
N ALA A 155 4.71 -8.68 28.11
CA ALA A 155 4.03 -8.00 29.21
C ALA A 155 5.01 -7.17 30.05
N ARG A 156 6.15 -7.74 30.44
CA ARG A 156 7.20 -7.03 31.20
C ARG A 156 7.72 -5.81 30.46
N LYS A 157 8.03 -5.98 29.16
CA LYS A 157 8.46 -4.86 28.30
C LYS A 157 7.40 -3.77 28.24
N GLY A 158 6.13 -4.14 28.00
CA GLY A 158 5.03 -3.18 27.95
C GLY A 158 4.85 -2.38 29.25
N LEU A 159 4.95 -3.04 30.42
CA LEU A 159 4.90 -2.37 31.71
C LEU A 159 6.06 -1.39 31.92
N ALA A 160 7.29 -1.82 31.63
CA ALA A 160 8.47 -0.97 31.75
C ALA A 160 8.42 0.21 30.80
N ASP A 161 8.06 -0.02 29.52
CA ASP A 161 7.92 1.02 28.53
C ASP A 161 6.85 2.05 28.90
N THR A 162 5.71 1.61 29.46
CA THR A 162 4.65 2.51 29.92
C THR A 162 5.15 3.43 31.02
N ALA A 163 5.81 2.87 32.03
CA ALA A 163 6.33 3.64 33.17
C ALA A 163 7.38 4.69 32.72
N LEU A 164 8.34 4.29 31.88
CA LEU A 164 9.40 5.19 31.41
C LEU A 164 8.90 6.25 30.45
N LYS A 165 8.04 5.87 29.50
CA LYS A 165 7.51 6.79 28.48
C LYS A 165 6.56 7.83 29.06
N THR A 166 5.83 7.51 30.12
CA THR A 166 4.95 8.48 30.82
C THR A 166 5.76 9.64 31.38
N ALA A 167 6.89 9.35 32.01
CA ALA A 167 7.80 10.38 32.51
C ALA A 167 8.37 11.25 31.38
N ASN A 168 8.78 10.63 30.27
CA ASN A 168 9.30 11.33 29.10
C ASN A 168 8.24 12.24 28.45
N ALA A 169 6.98 11.78 28.36
CA ALA A 169 5.87 12.57 27.83
C ALA A 169 5.60 13.80 28.70
N GLY A 170 5.60 13.63 30.03
CA GLY A 170 5.45 14.75 30.96
C GLY A 170 6.59 15.76 30.87
N TYR A 171 7.83 15.27 30.74
CA TYR A 171 8.99 16.13 30.59
C TYR A 171 8.98 16.90 29.25
N LEU A 172 8.58 16.26 28.14
CA LEU A 172 8.39 16.95 26.86
C LEU A 172 7.34 18.05 26.95
N THR A 173 6.18 17.73 27.55
CA THR A 173 5.10 18.73 27.74
C THR A 173 5.58 19.94 28.52
N ARG A 174 6.30 19.71 29.64
CA ARG A 174 6.89 20.79 30.43
C ARG A 174 7.84 21.66 29.61
N LYS A 175 8.77 21.06 28.87
CA LYS A 175 9.70 21.80 27.98
C LYS A 175 8.96 22.63 26.94
N LEU A 176 7.93 22.09 26.30
CA LEU A 176 7.12 22.82 25.33
C LEU A 176 6.42 24.02 25.96
N ILE A 177 5.85 23.85 27.17
CA ILE A 177 5.22 24.96 27.90
C ILE A 177 6.25 26.03 28.26
N ASP A 178 7.41 25.66 28.78
CA ASP A 178 8.47 26.60 29.16
C ASP A 178 8.94 27.46 27.97
N VAL A 179 9.01 26.91 26.78
CA VAL A 179 9.39 27.66 25.56
C VAL A 179 8.20 28.46 25.02
N ALA A 180 7.01 27.92 25.02
CA ALA A 180 5.83 28.50 24.36
C ALA A 180 5.02 29.47 25.25
N GLN A 181 5.29 29.56 26.56
CA GLN A 181 4.49 30.37 27.50
C GLN A 181 4.42 31.87 27.12
N ASN A 182 5.46 32.39 26.43
CA ASN A 182 5.51 33.79 25.97
C ASN A 182 4.76 34.01 24.65
N VAL A 183 4.32 32.93 23.98
CA VAL A 183 3.54 33.01 22.74
C VAL A 183 2.06 33.18 23.09
N LYS A 184 1.64 34.43 23.12
CA LYS A 184 0.26 34.85 23.39
C LYS A 184 -0.23 35.87 22.36
N ILE A 185 -1.51 36.02 22.23
CA ILE A 185 -2.09 37.00 21.33
C ILE A 185 -1.94 38.38 21.98
N THR A 186 -1.17 39.27 21.34
CA THR A 186 -0.85 40.60 21.92
C THR A 186 -1.56 41.72 21.20
N ILE A 187 -1.78 41.62 19.89
CA ILE A 187 -2.40 42.66 19.05
C ILE A 187 -3.43 42.01 18.11
N ALA A 188 -4.36 42.84 17.62
CA ALA A 188 -5.38 42.34 16.68
C ALA A 188 -4.81 42.05 15.29
N ASP A 189 -3.96 42.93 14.77
CA ASP A 189 -3.34 42.82 13.46
C ASP A 189 -1.91 43.38 13.47
N CYS A 190 -0.98 42.70 12.83
CA CYS A 190 0.41 43.14 12.67
C CYS A 190 0.66 43.86 11.32
N GLY A 191 -0.32 43.88 10.41
CA GLY A 191 -0.24 44.55 9.11
C GLY A 191 0.69 43.86 8.10
N THR A 192 0.99 42.58 8.28
CA THR A 192 1.80 41.84 7.28
C THR A 192 0.94 41.41 6.08
N HIS A 193 1.49 41.49 4.88
CA HIS A 193 0.96 40.91 3.64
C HIS A 193 1.67 39.59 3.29
N GLU A 194 2.69 39.20 4.07
CA GLU A 194 3.39 37.94 3.87
C GLU A 194 2.57 36.80 4.39
N GLY A 195 2.32 35.81 3.52
CA GLY A 195 1.62 34.59 3.81
C GLY A 195 2.44 33.35 3.49
N VAL A 196 1.81 32.20 3.56
CA VAL A 196 2.34 30.93 3.10
C VAL A 196 1.31 30.32 2.15
N GLU A 197 1.78 29.94 0.98
CA GLU A 197 0.95 29.25 -0.01
C GLU A 197 0.63 27.83 0.48
N ILE A 198 -0.64 27.52 0.55
CA ILE A 198 -1.18 26.20 0.97
C ILE A 198 -1.88 25.55 -0.21
N ASN A 199 -1.53 24.30 -0.47
CA ASN A 199 -2.18 23.42 -1.45
C ASN A 199 -2.61 22.11 -0.76
N GLU A 200 -3.32 21.26 -1.46
CA GLU A 200 -3.65 19.91 -0.97
C GLU A 200 -2.38 19.06 -0.79
N ILE A 201 -2.38 18.18 0.21
CA ILE A 201 -1.31 17.22 0.42
C ILE A 201 -1.70 15.91 -0.25
N THR A 202 -0.93 15.50 -1.24
CA THR A 202 -1.10 14.23 -1.93
C THR A 202 0.04 13.28 -1.62
N ALA A 203 -0.26 12.01 -1.35
CA ALA A 203 0.73 10.95 -1.24
C ALA A 203 0.31 9.79 -2.16
N ASP A 204 1.24 9.33 -2.98
CA ASP A 204 1.02 8.24 -3.95
C ASP A 204 -0.22 8.43 -4.85
N GLY A 205 -0.54 9.69 -5.18
CA GLY A 205 -1.69 10.04 -6.02
C GLY A 205 -3.05 10.06 -5.31
N ALA A 206 -3.08 9.80 -4.00
CA ALA A 206 -4.27 9.98 -3.17
C ALA A 206 -4.15 11.27 -2.35
N VAL A 207 -5.25 12.00 -2.23
CA VAL A 207 -5.33 13.19 -1.37
C VAL A 207 -5.34 12.71 0.08
N VAL A 208 -4.31 13.09 0.85
CA VAL A 208 -4.18 12.79 2.27
C VAL A 208 -4.88 13.83 3.12
N GLU A 209 -4.73 15.09 2.75
CA GLU A 209 -5.35 16.24 3.42
C GLU A 209 -5.80 17.25 2.37
N ALA A 210 -7.09 17.49 2.32
CA ALA A 210 -7.70 18.38 1.35
C ALA A 210 -7.40 19.86 1.65
N LEU A 211 -7.45 20.72 0.63
CA LEU A 211 -7.18 22.15 0.76
C LEU A 211 -8.15 22.83 1.73
N ASP A 212 -9.42 22.45 1.69
CA ASP A 212 -10.48 22.97 2.54
C ASP A 212 -10.22 22.75 4.04
N GLU A 213 -9.76 21.57 4.43
CA GLU A 213 -9.39 21.26 5.83
C GLU A 213 -8.20 22.11 6.31
N ARG A 214 -7.25 22.39 5.42
CA ARG A 214 -6.02 23.14 5.75
C ARG A 214 -6.23 24.65 5.90
N ILE A 215 -7.21 25.22 5.21
CA ILE A 215 -7.48 26.68 5.24
C ILE A 215 -8.60 27.05 6.22
N LEU A 216 -9.38 26.09 6.69
CA LEU A 216 -10.46 26.34 7.65
C LEU A 216 -9.93 27.06 8.90
N GLY A 217 -10.57 28.19 9.25
CA GLY A 217 -10.20 29.00 10.40
C GLY A 217 -8.94 29.88 10.22
N ARG A 218 -8.37 29.95 9.02
CA ARG A 218 -7.25 30.82 8.68
C ARG A 218 -7.72 32.12 8.06
N VAL A 219 -6.83 33.13 8.07
CA VAL A 219 -7.09 34.43 7.47
C VAL A 219 -6.28 34.55 6.17
N LEU A 220 -6.90 35.05 5.11
CA LEU A 220 -6.27 35.22 3.82
C LEU A 220 -5.17 36.29 3.85
N ALA A 221 -4.04 36.03 3.18
CA ALA A 221 -2.94 36.96 3.01
C ALA A 221 -3.06 37.79 1.71
N GLU A 222 -3.83 37.30 0.74
CA GLU A 222 -4.08 37.90 -0.57
C GLU A 222 -5.52 37.68 -1.00
N ASP A 223 -5.97 38.48 -1.97
CA ASP A 223 -7.29 38.32 -2.58
C ASP A 223 -7.36 36.99 -3.36
N ILE A 224 -8.44 36.25 -3.18
CA ILE A 224 -8.70 35.05 -3.97
C ILE A 224 -9.56 35.44 -5.18
N ILE A 225 -9.00 35.24 -6.37
CA ILE A 225 -9.64 35.52 -7.66
C ILE A 225 -10.08 34.22 -8.31
N ASP A 226 -11.31 34.16 -8.78
CA ASP A 226 -11.82 33.04 -9.55
C ASP A 226 -11.10 32.97 -10.92
N PRO A 227 -10.40 31.89 -11.25
CA PRO A 227 -9.70 31.76 -12.53
C PRO A 227 -10.62 31.76 -13.76
N ILE A 228 -11.92 31.52 -13.58
CA ILE A 228 -12.91 31.45 -14.69
C ILE A 228 -13.58 32.82 -14.91
N THR A 229 -14.05 33.46 -13.84
CA THR A 229 -14.81 34.71 -13.92
C THR A 229 -13.92 35.96 -13.79
N ASN A 230 -12.70 35.83 -13.30
CA ASN A 230 -11.80 36.92 -12.95
C ASN A 230 -12.37 37.89 -11.88
N GLU A 231 -13.37 37.45 -11.13
CA GLU A 231 -13.94 38.18 -10.02
C GLU A 231 -13.26 37.82 -8.70
N THR A 232 -13.13 38.79 -7.79
CA THR A 232 -12.61 38.52 -6.44
C THR A 232 -13.65 37.81 -5.61
N LEU A 233 -13.40 36.53 -5.32
CA LEU A 233 -14.26 35.71 -4.46
C LEU A 233 -14.18 36.15 -3.00
N PHE A 234 -12.97 36.31 -2.51
CA PHE A 234 -12.70 36.71 -1.12
C PHE A 234 -11.54 37.70 -1.08
N ALA A 235 -11.71 38.78 -0.32
CA ALA A 235 -10.69 39.81 -0.14
C ALA A 235 -9.64 39.41 0.91
N GLU A 236 -8.45 40.01 0.80
CA GLU A 236 -7.39 39.94 1.81
C GLU A 236 -7.93 40.22 3.22
N GLY A 237 -7.44 39.49 4.21
CA GLY A 237 -7.83 39.63 5.62
C GLY A 237 -9.16 38.98 5.99
N THR A 238 -9.82 38.29 5.06
CA THR A 238 -11.05 37.52 5.32
C THR A 238 -10.73 36.28 6.13
N LEU A 239 -11.51 36.01 7.18
CA LEU A 239 -11.46 34.76 7.93
C LEU A 239 -12.24 33.70 7.15
N MET A 240 -11.58 32.55 6.86
CA MET A 240 -12.21 31.42 6.18
C MET A 240 -13.01 30.59 7.18
N ASP A 241 -14.30 30.72 7.16
CA ASP A 241 -15.26 29.91 7.90
C ASP A 241 -15.79 28.75 7.05
N GLU A 242 -16.59 27.85 7.62
CA GLU A 242 -17.09 26.66 6.95
C GLU A 242 -17.90 27.00 5.67
N ASP A 243 -18.65 28.10 5.67
CA ASP A 243 -19.49 28.51 4.53
C ASP A 243 -18.62 29.00 3.36
N LYS A 244 -17.57 29.77 3.65
CA LYS A 244 -16.63 30.29 2.65
C LYS A 244 -15.74 29.20 2.09
N VAL A 245 -15.32 28.27 2.95
CA VAL A 245 -14.53 27.11 2.52
C VAL A 245 -15.32 26.22 1.55
N LYS A 246 -16.64 26.03 1.75
CA LYS A 246 -17.51 25.32 0.80
C LYS A 246 -17.54 26.00 -0.56
N VAL A 247 -17.69 27.31 -0.61
CA VAL A 247 -17.68 28.07 -1.87
C VAL A 247 -16.32 27.91 -2.57
N LEU A 248 -15.21 27.89 -1.80
CA LEU A 248 -13.90 27.69 -2.36
C LEU A 248 -13.70 26.26 -2.89
N SER A 249 -14.22 25.22 -2.21
CA SER A 249 -14.10 23.83 -2.66
C SER A 249 -14.88 23.55 -3.96
N GLU A 250 -15.93 24.34 -4.25
CA GLU A 250 -16.67 24.29 -5.52
C GLU A 250 -15.92 25.01 -6.66
N SER A 251 -14.96 25.89 -6.33
CA SER A 251 -14.08 26.53 -7.30
C SER A 251 -12.87 25.66 -7.63
N ASN A 252 -12.29 25.79 -8.84
CA ASN A 252 -11.11 25.03 -9.27
C ASN A 252 -9.78 25.60 -8.74
N ILE A 253 -9.78 26.21 -7.57
CA ILE A 253 -8.59 26.80 -6.95
C ILE A 253 -7.78 25.71 -6.25
N LYS A 254 -6.50 25.60 -6.59
CA LYS A 254 -5.60 24.55 -6.10
C LYS A 254 -4.66 25.01 -4.97
N SER A 255 -4.44 26.30 -4.87
CA SER A 255 -3.57 26.88 -3.84
C SER A 255 -4.14 28.20 -3.33
N VAL A 256 -3.91 28.50 -2.07
CA VAL A 256 -4.35 29.73 -1.39
C VAL A 256 -3.25 30.25 -0.49
N ASN A 257 -3.02 31.57 -0.54
CA ASN A 257 -2.04 32.22 0.34
C ASN A 257 -2.72 32.66 1.65
N ILE A 258 -2.30 32.06 2.77
CA ILE A 258 -2.87 32.34 4.11
C ILE A 258 -1.87 32.98 5.05
N ARG A 259 -2.37 33.78 5.97
CA ARG A 259 -1.57 34.33 7.09
C ARG A 259 -1.27 33.25 8.11
N THR A 260 -0.03 33.22 8.58
CA THR A 260 0.44 32.22 9.55
C THR A 260 1.17 32.88 10.73
N PRO A 261 1.24 32.18 11.88
CA PRO A 261 2.07 32.64 13.00
C PRO A 261 3.55 32.78 12.64
N ILE A 262 4.05 32.04 11.65
CA ILE A 262 5.46 31.98 11.23
C ILE A 262 5.88 33.32 10.58
N THR A 263 5.01 33.93 9.76
CA THR A 263 5.25 35.16 9.04
C THR A 263 4.80 36.41 9.82
N CYS A 264 4.33 36.24 11.07
CA CYS A 264 3.80 37.31 11.88
C CYS A 264 4.88 38.33 12.30
N LYS A 265 4.68 39.63 12.02
CA LYS A 265 5.58 40.73 12.34
C LYS A 265 5.33 41.41 13.71
N ALA A 266 4.58 40.76 14.59
CA ALA A 266 4.35 41.24 15.95
C ALA A 266 5.69 41.23 16.76
N LYS A 267 6.02 42.31 17.45
CA LYS A 267 7.28 42.42 18.23
C LYS A 267 7.33 41.46 19.41
N LYS A 268 6.20 41.12 20.01
CA LYS A 268 6.05 40.11 21.08
C LYS A 268 4.78 39.33 20.84
N GLY A 269 4.84 38.01 21.04
CA GLY A 269 3.70 37.13 20.82
C GLY A 269 3.27 37.03 19.35
N ILE A 270 1.99 36.86 19.09
CA ILE A 270 1.37 36.70 17.77
C ILE A 270 0.17 37.65 17.66
N CYS A 271 -0.20 38.10 16.48
CA CYS A 271 -1.43 38.82 16.25
C CYS A 271 -2.63 37.88 16.01
N ALA A 272 -3.84 38.37 16.27
CA ALA A 272 -5.07 37.59 16.13
C ALA A 272 -5.30 37.12 14.68
N LYS A 273 -5.08 37.96 13.68
CA LYS A 273 -5.27 37.60 12.26
C LYS A 273 -4.28 36.53 11.78
N CYS A 274 -3.02 36.59 12.22
CA CYS A 274 -2.04 35.54 11.84
C CYS A 274 -2.30 34.19 12.53
N TYR A 275 -2.91 34.20 13.71
CA TYR A 275 -3.33 32.98 14.39
C TYR A 275 -4.61 32.38 13.77
N GLY A 276 -5.65 33.21 13.60
CA GLY A 276 -6.93 32.81 13.05
C GLY A 276 -8.01 32.55 14.10
N VAL A 277 -8.78 31.48 13.90
CA VAL A 277 -9.95 31.14 14.72
C VAL A 277 -9.56 30.55 16.08
N ASN A 278 -10.32 30.89 17.10
CA ASN A 278 -10.33 30.18 18.38
C ASN A 278 -11.27 28.99 18.28
N LEU A 279 -10.74 27.79 18.44
CA LEU A 279 -11.49 26.53 18.30
C LEU A 279 -12.61 26.36 19.36
N GLY A 280 -12.55 27.13 20.49
CA GLY A 280 -13.54 27.06 21.55
C GLY A 280 -14.86 27.74 21.20
N ASP A 281 -14.82 28.91 20.56
CA ASP A 281 -15.99 29.71 20.23
C ASP A 281 -16.20 29.97 18.73
N GLY A 282 -15.32 29.43 17.86
CA GLY A 282 -15.44 29.53 16.40
C GLY A 282 -15.28 30.95 15.84
N LYS A 283 -14.74 31.87 16.62
CA LYS A 283 -14.52 33.26 16.24
C LYS A 283 -13.04 33.59 16.20
N LEU A 284 -12.70 34.74 15.60
CA LEU A 284 -11.33 35.24 15.62
C LEU A 284 -10.84 35.34 17.07
N VAL A 285 -9.64 34.83 17.33
CA VAL A 285 -9.02 34.81 18.65
C VAL A 285 -8.88 36.21 19.25
N LYS A 286 -9.08 36.33 20.55
CA LYS A 286 -9.01 37.62 21.27
C LYS A 286 -7.61 37.89 21.78
N PRO A 287 -7.20 39.19 21.89
CA PRO A 287 -5.97 39.53 22.58
C PRO A 287 -5.99 39.04 24.04
N GLY A 288 -4.86 38.51 24.50
CA GLY A 288 -4.68 37.96 25.85
C GLY A 288 -4.68 36.41 25.89
N GLU A 289 -5.15 35.73 24.86
CA GLU A 289 -5.19 34.27 24.78
C GLU A 289 -3.78 33.68 24.79
N ALA A 290 -3.57 32.64 25.61
CA ALA A 290 -2.27 31.98 25.77
C ALA A 290 -2.13 30.79 24.80
N VAL A 291 -2.12 31.08 23.50
CA VAL A 291 -2.14 30.08 22.42
C VAL A 291 -0.94 29.14 22.44
N GLY A 292 0.21 29.59 22.92
CA GLY A 292 1.42 28.77 23.02
C GLY A 292 1.26 27.67 24.08
N ILE A 293 0.65 27.97 25.22
CA ILE A 293 0.38 26.97 26.28
C ILE A 293 -0.65 25.96 25.78
N ILE A 294 -1.74 26.43 25.12
CA ILE A 294 -2.76 25.55 24.53
C ILE A 294 -2.13 24.59 23.53
N SER A 295 -1.28 25.09 22.65
CA SER A 295 -0.57 24.26 21.67
C SER A 295 0.34 23.22 22.34
N ALA A 296 1.13 23.63 23.34
CA ALA A 296 2.00 22.72 24.08
C ALA A 296 1.23 21.60 24.79
N GLN A 297 0.11 21.94 25.41
CA GLN A 297 -0.76 20.97 26.07
C GLN A 297 -1.44 20.02 25.06
N SER A 298 -1.88 20.53 23.91
CA SER A 298 -2.49 19.74 22.83
C SER A 298 -1.50 18.76 22.17
N ILE A 299 -0.20 19.10 22.16
CA ILE A 299 0.87 18.21 21.71
C ILE A 299 1.23 17.17 22.77
N GLY A 300 1.23 17.58 24.05
CA GLY A 300 1.66 16.75 25.18
C GLY A 300 0.62 15.70 25.61
N GLU A 301 -0.65 16.02 25.54
CA GLU A 301 -1.75 15.13 25.95
C GLU A 301 -1.75 13.80 25.15
N PRO A 302 -1.73 13.78 23.80
CA PRO A 302 -1.66 12.52 23.07
C PRO A 302 -0.39 11.72 23.35
N GLY A 303 0.73 12.37 23.71
CA GLY A 303 1.96 11.70 24.13
C GLY A 303 1.75 10.79 25.33
N THR A 304 1.01 11.23 26.32
CA THR A 304 0.65 10.42 27.50
C THR A 304 -0.29 9.27 27.12
N GLN A 305 -1.29 9.50 26.27
CA GLN A 305 -2.20 8.45 25.79
C GLN A 305 -1.48 7.39 24.94
N LEU A 306 -0.57 7.78 24.07
CA LEU A 306 0.24 6.87 23.25
C LEU A 306 1.09 5.95 24.14
N THR A 307 1.60 6.43 25.27
CA THR A 307 2.36 5.59 26.22
C THR A 307 1.48 4.55 26.90
N LEU A 308 0.23 4.90 27.22
CA LEU A 308 -0.74 3.98 27.80
C LEU A 308 -1.21 2.92 26.79
N ARG A 309 -1.38 3.30 25.51
CA ARG A 309 -1.81 2.35 24.45
C ARG A 309 -0.81 1.24 24.15
N THR A 310 0.49 1.44 24.32
CA THR A 310 1.50 0.39 24.13
C THR A 310 1.31 -0.78 25.10
N PHE A 311 0.72 -0.55 26.26
CA PHE A 311 0.38 -1.59 27.24
C PHE A 311 -0.74 -2.53 26.73
N HIS A 312 -1.70 -2.01 25.97
CA HIS A 312 -2.87 -2.79 25.51
C HIS A 312 -2.56 -3.77 24.38
N SER A 313 -1.46 -3.62 23.65
CA SER A 313 -1.04 -4.58 22.62
C SER A 313 -0.37 -5.84 23.17
N GLY A 314 -0.03 -5.85 24.45
CA GLY A 314 0.53 -7.01 25.15
C GLY A 314 1.89 -7.50 24.60
N GLY A 315 2.64 -6.65 23.89
CA GLY A 315 3.94 -7.00 23.31
C GLY A 315 3.86 -7.86 22.04
N THR A 316 2.67 -7.99 21.44
CA THR A 316 2.54 -8.65 20.13
C THR A 316 3.26 -7.83 19.06
N ALA A 317 3.96 -8.51 18.17
CA ALA A 317 4.70 -7.87 17.09
C ALA A 317 3.73 -7.34 16.03
N SER A 318 3.49 -6.03 16.02
CA SER A 318 2.78 -5.33 14.97
C SER A 318 3.81 -4.73 13.99
N THR A 319 4.19 -5.46 12.99
CA THR A 319 4.98 -4.94 11.86
C THR A 319 4.14 -5.13 10.62
N ASP A 320 4.06 -4.11 9.77
CA ASP A 320 3.35 -4.21 8.51
C ASP A 320 3.92 -5.36 7.67
N LEU A 321 3.02 -6.13 7.06
CA LEU A 321 3.42 -7.13 6.09
C LEU A 321 4.03 -6.42 4.90
N GLN A 322 5.24 -6.80 4.52
CA GLN A 322 5.80 -6.30 3.26
C GLN A 322 5.02 -6.91 2.10
N ASP A 323 4.66 -6.07 1.15
CA ASP A 323 4.00 -6.53 -0.07
C ASP A 323 4.95 -7.46 -0.83
N ARG A 324 4.48 -8.67 -1.12
CA ARG A 324 5.21 -9.66 -1.91
C ARG A 324 4.45 -10.13 -3.13
N GLN A 325 3.25 -9.65 -3.31
CA GLN A 325 2.38 -10.06 -4.39
C GLN A 325 1.49 -8.91 -4.86
N VAL A 326 1.17 -8.89 -6.12
CA VAL A 326 0.12 -8.06 -6.68
C VAL A 326 -1.11 -8.92 -6.87
N ILE A 327 -2.22 -8.47 -6.27
CA ILE A 327 -3.52 -9.13 -6.36
C ILE A 327 -4.47 -8.20 -7.10
N ALA A 328 -5.17 -8.72 -8.10
CA ALA A 328 -6.21 -7.95 -8.77
C ALA A 328 -7.42 -7.75 -7.83
N GLN A 329 -7.74 -6.50 -7.57
CA GLN A 329 -8.87 -6.11 -6.68
C GLN A 329 -10.16 -5.87 -7.46
N LYS A 330 -10.08 -5.69 -8.78
CA LYS A 330 -11.20 -5.40 -9.69
C LYS A 330 -11.18 -6.34 -10.87
N GLU A 331 -12.32 -6.48 -11.52
CA GLU A 331 -12.46 -7.24 -12.77
C GLU A 331 -11.83 -6.49 -13.94
N GLY A 332 -11.28 -7.22 -14.90
CA GLY A 332 -10.70 -6.65 -16.10
C GLY A 332 -9.79 -7.62 -16.82
N PHE A 333 -9.05 -7.11 -17.78
CA PHE A 333 -8.02 -7.86 -18.51
C PHE A 333 -6.65 -7.35 -18.11
N ILE A 334 -5.71 -8.28 -17.96
CA ILE A 334 -4.33 -7.95 -17.64
C ILE A 334 -3.62 -7.49 -18.91
N ARG A 335 -2.88 -6.39 -18.82
CA ARG A 335 -1.94 -5.96 -19.85
C ARG A 335 -0.57 -5.74 -19.24
N PHE A 336 0.43 -6.34 -19.87
CA PHE A 336 1.82 -6.16 -19.52
C PHE A 336 2.34 -4.83 -20.06
N TYR A 337 2.89 -4.02 -19.17
CA TYR A 337 3.46 -2.73 -19.52
C TYR A 337 4.98 -2.80 -19.38
N ASN A 338 5.70 -2.66 -20.49
CA ASN A 338 7.16 -2.75 -20.54
C ASN A 338 7.72 -3.96 -19.75
N LEU A 339 7.02 -5.10 -19.79
CA LEU A 339 7.35 -6.28 -19.00
C LEU A 339 7.97 -7.35 -19.93
N ASN A 340 9.26 -7.64 -19.70
CA ASN A 340 9.94 -8.76 -20.34
C ASN A 340 10.11 -9.88 -19.30
N THR A 341 9.85 -11.10 -19.69
CA THR A 341 9.97 -12.27 -18.83
C THR A 341 10.94 -13.29 -19.40
N TYR A 342 11.63 -14.00 -18.51
CA TYR A 342 12.42 -15.19 -18.83
C TYR A 342 11.77 -16.40 -18.18
N THR A 343 11.73 -17.51 -18.90
CA THR A 343 11.26 -18.78 -18.35
C THR A 343 12.44 -19.52 -17.74
N ASP A 344 12.34 -19.88 -16.46
CA ASP A 344 13.36 -20.66 -15.76
C ASP A 344 13.28 -22.16 -16.10
N LYS A 345 14.20 -22.97 -15.52
CA LYS A 345 14.24 -24.43 -15.70
C LYS A 345 12.99 -25.15 -15.17
N SER A 346 12.23 -24.54 -14.27
CA SER A 346 11.00 -25.08 -13.69
C SER A 346 9.73 -24.65 -14.44
N GLY A 347 9.88 -23.85 -15.52
CA GLY A 347 8.76 -23.36 -16.33
C GLY A 347 8.11 -22.08 -15.78
N LYS A 348 8.70 -21.41 -14.80
CA LYS A 348 8.21 -20.17 -14.22
C LYS A 348 8.66 -18.97 -15.04
N ASN A 349 7.77 -17.98 -15.18
CA ASN A 349 8.07 -16.72 -15.85
C ASN A 349 8.61 -15.69 -14.87
N ILE A 350 9.86 -15.31 -15.01
CA ILE A 350 10.56 -14.38 -14.12
C ILE A 350 10.78 -13.05 -14.82
N VAL A 351 10.52 -11.94 -14.12
CA VAL A 351 10.66 -10.57 -14.63
C VAL A 351 12.13 -10.23 -14.84
N ALA A 352 12.43 -9.84 -16.07
CA ALA A 352 13.79 -9.51 -16.51
C ALA A 352 14.09 -8.00 -16.52
N ASN A 353 13.09 -7.14 -16.47
CA ASN A 353 13.27 -5.69 -16.49
C ASN A 353 13.71 -5.17 -15.12
N ARG A 354 14.83 -4.46 -15.07
CA ARG A 354 15.32 -3.79 -13.85
C ARG A 354 14.55 -2.52 -13.50
N ARG A 355 13.89 -1.90 -14.49
CA ARG A 355 13.14 -0.64 -14.30
C ARG A 355 11.88 -0.65 -15.13
N ASN A 356 10.85 0.02 -14.63
CA ASN A 356 9.62 0.35 -15.35
C ASN A 356 8.80 -0.85 -15.87
N ALA A 357 8.94 -2.02 -15.27
CA ALA A 357 8.05 -3.14 -15.51
C ALA A 357 6.76 -2.95 -14.69
N GLY A 358 5.61 -3.13 -15.32
CA GLY A 358 4.32 -2.97 -14.64
C GLY A 358 3.21 -3.77 -15.29
N ILE A 359 2.09 -3.82 -14.59
CA ILE A 359 0.86 -4.50 -15.04
C ILE A 359 -0.29 -3.52 -14.95
N LEU A 360 -1.07 -3.44 -16.01
CA LEU A 360 -2.30 -2.67 -16.11
C LEU A 360 -3.50 -3.60 -16.02
N LEU A 361 -4.56 -3.13 -15.40
CA LEU A 361 -5.87 -3.75 -15.43
C LEU A 361 -6.77 -2.88 -16.32
N VAL A 362 -7.29 -3.46 -17.40
CA VAL A 362 -8.02 -2.72 -18.43
C VAL A 362 -9.37 -3.37 -18.74
N GLU A 363 -10.24 -2.58 -19.38
CA GLU A 363 -11.52 -3.02 -19.89
C GLU A 363 -11.64 -2.66 -21.37
N PRO A 364 -12.13 -3.57 -22.23
CA PRO A 364 -12.38 -3.27 -23.64
C PRO A 364 -13.34 -2.10 -23.82
N ARG A 365 -12.97 -1.11 -24.62
CA ARG A 365 -13.81 0.05 -24.93
C ARG A 365 -14.28 0.08 -26.37
N ILE A 366 -13.34 -0.12 -27.29
CA ILE A 366 -13.61 -0.14 -28.72
C ILE A 366 -13.09 -1.47 -29.27
N LYS A 367 -13.94 -2.18 -30.00
CA LYS A 367 -13.61 -3.46 -30.65
C LYS A 367 -13.44 -3.26 -32.15
N ALA A 368 -12.64 -4.11 -32.78
CA ALA A 368 -12.48 -4.15 -34.22
C ALA A 368 -13.79 -4.57 -34.88
N PRO A 369 -14.30 -3.79 -35.82
CA PRO A 369 -15.56 -4.13 -36.54
C PRO A 369 -15.39 -5.28 -37.53
N PHE A 370 -14.19 -5.54 -37.99
CA PHE A 370 -13.81 -6.60 -38.92
C PHE A 370 -12.32 -6.94 -38.79
N ASP A 371 -11.92 -8.04 -39.41
CA ASP A 371 -10.50 -8.42 -39.51
C ASP A 371 -9.73 -7.40 -40.32
N GLY A 372 -8.61 -6.91 -39.80
CA GLY A 372 -7.88 -5.87 -40.53
C GLY A 372 -6.50 -5.57 -39.99
N THR A 373 -5.95 -4.45 -40.44
CA THR A 373 -4.67 -3.93 -39.95
C THR A 373 -4.89 -2.60 -39.24
N ILE A 374 -4.30 -2.44 -38.07
CA ILE A 374 -4.38 -1.22 -37.28
C ILE A 374 -3.41 -0.19 -37.82
N SER A 375 -3.91 1.04 -38.07
CA SER A 375 -3.08 2.22 -38.33
C SER A 375 -3.29 3.23 -37.19
N ILE A 376 -2.19 3.74 -36.64
CA ILE A 376 -2.19 4.75 -35.58
C ILE A 376 -1.48 5.99 -36.11
N GLU A 377 -2.22 7.07 -36.27
CA GLU A 377 -1.74 8.35 -36.79
C GLU A 377 -1.87 9.44 -35.74
N ASN A 378 -0.79 10.17 -35.47
CA ASN A 378 -0.79 11.31 -34.54
C ASN A 378 -1.01 12.60 -35.35
N ILE A 379 -2.14 13.28 -35.13
CA ILE A 379 -2.47 14.53 -35.78
C ILE A 379 -2.73 15.60 -34.73
N HIS A 380 -1.78 16.52 -34.56
CA HIS A 380 -1.80 17.60 -33.57
C HIS A 380 -2.05 17.07 -32.13
N GLU A 381 -3.23 17.33 -31.58
CA GLU A 381 -3.62 16.89 -30.23
C GLU A 381 -4.42 15.58 -30.23
N ASP A 382 -4.70 15.02 -31.39
CA ASP A 382 -5.49 13.81 -31.55
C ASP A 382 -4.65 12.62 -32.03
N VAL A 383 -5.09 11.43 -31.65
CA VAL A 383 -4.58 10.16 -32.15
C VAL A 383 -5.71 9.44 -32.84
N ILE A 384 -5.54 9.20 -34.12
CA ILE A 384 -6.52 8.47 -34.93
C ILE A 384 -6.10 7.00 -34.99
N VAL A 385 -6.91 6.13 -34.41
CA VAL A 385 -6.78 4.68 -34.53
C VAL A 385 -7.72 4.21 -35.62
N SER A 386 -7.20 3.62 -36.70
CA SER A 386 -8.03 3.08 -37.77
C SER A 386 -7.80 1.59 -37.97
N VAL A 387 -8.87 0.87 -38.26
CA VAL A 387 -8.84 -0.52 -38.70
C VAL A 387 -9.14 -0.56 -40.18
N LYS A 388 -8.21 -1.13 -40.98
CA LYS A 388 -8.28 -1.17 -42.44
C LYS A 388 -8.29 -2.61 -42.94
N ASN A 389 -9.24 -2.91 -43.84
CA ASN A 389 -9.29 -4.19 -44.54
C ASN A 389 -9.55 -3.93 -46.04
N GLY A 390 -8.46 -3.71 -46.80
CA GLY A 390 -8.49 -3.50 -48.25
C GLY A 390 -9.37 -2.34 -48.71
N LYS A 391 -10.68 -2.47 -48.63
CA LYS A 391 -11.68 -1.47 -49.09
C LYS A 391 -12.35 -0.75 -47.92
N ASP A 392 -12.42 -1.37 -46.74
CA ASP A 392 -13.13 -0.82 -45.59
C ASP A 392 -12.15 -0.22 -44.59
N GLU A 393 -12.45 0.98 -44.12
CA GLU A 393 -11.69 1.69 -43.09
C GLU A 393 -12.64 2.30 -42.05
N VAL A 394 -12.43 1.99 -40.80
CA VAL A 394 -13.14 2.60 -39.68
C VAL A 394 -12.13 3.35 -38.81
N LYS A 395 -12.42 4.61 -38.48
CA LYS A 395 -11.55 5.51 -37.72
C LYS A 395 -12.14 5.85 -36.35
N PHE A 396 -11.31 5.85 -35.34
CA PHE A 396 -11.63 6.26 -33.96
C PHE A 396 -10.66 7.37 -33.57
N THR A 397 -11.19 8.51 -33.13
CA THR A 397 -10.38 9.66 -32.73
C THR A 397 -10.31 9.70 -31.21
N LEU A 398 -9.11 9.74 -30.66
CA LEU A 398 -8.82 9.85 -29.23
C LEU A 398 -7.94 11.09 -29.01
N ARG A 399 -8.14 11.80 -27.90
CA ARG A 399 -7.24 12.90 -27.56
C ARG A 399 -5.91 12.36 -27.04
N LYS A 400 -4.81 12.97 -27.46
CA LYS A 400 -3.45 12.52 -27.16
C LYS A 400 -3.14 12.50 -25.66
N TYR A 401 -3.71 13.42 -24.89
CA TYR A 401 -3.54 13.46 -23.43
C TYR A 401 -4.35 12.39 -22.69
N ASP A 402 -5.37 11.81 -23.31
CA ASP A 402 -6.17 10.72 -22.73
C ASP A 402 -5.54 9.34 -22.94
N ILE A 403 -4.47 9.23 -23.73
CA ILE A 403 -3.77 7.96 -24.01
C ILE A 403 -2.59 7.82 -23.05
N ALA A 404 -2.55 6.70 -22.36
CA ALA A 404 -1.45 6.36 -21.45
C ALA A 404 -0.13 6.21 -22.24
N LYS A 405 0.83 7.09 -21.98
CA LYS A 405 2.13 7.06 -22.65
C LYS A 405 3.16 6.27 -21.85
N ALA A 406 4.01 5.56 -22.58
CA ALA A 406 5.07 4.74 -22.04
C ALA A 406 6.04 5.48 -21.10
N ASN A 407 6.36 6.74 -21.37
CA ASN A 407 7.32 7.52 -20.61
C ASN A 407 6.72 8.21 -19.36
N GLU A 408 5.42 8.46 -19.35
CA GLU A 408 4.72 9.08 -18.22
C GLU A 408 4.35 8.06 -17.15
N LEU A 409 4.24 6.78 -17.51
CA LEU A 409 4.05 5.67 -16.58
C LEU A 409 5.31 5.33 -15.77
N ALA A 410 6.46 5.87 -16.15
CA ALA A 410 7.78 5.43 -15.65
C ALA A 410 8.32 6.18 -14.44
N GLY A 411 7.65 7.16 -13.92
CA GLY A 411 8.10 7.75 -12.69
C GLY A 411 7.89 9.22 -12.54
N VAL A 412 6.85 9.60 -11.96
CA VAL A 412 6.76 10.68 -10.98
C VAL A 412 5.44 10.44 -10.23
N SER A 413 5.40 10.64 -8.94
CA SER A 413 4.21 10.79 -8.12
C SER A 413 3.34 11.90 -8.73
N GLY A 414 2.41 11.54 -9.59
CA GLY A 414 1.49 12.44 -10.26
C GLY A 414 0.51 11.59 -11.06
N SER A 415 -0.77 11.94 -11.04
CA SER A 415 -1.81 11.25 -11.79
C SER A 415 -1.37 11.03 -13.22
N ILE A 416 -1.43 9.78 -13.68
CA ILE A 416 -1.21 9.45 -15.08
C ILE A 416 -2.33 10.11 -15.86
N GLY A 417 -1.97 11.06 -16.72
CA GLY A 417 -2.91 11.80 -17.56
C GLY A 417 -3.47 10.99 -18.72
N GLY A 418 -3.74 9.68 -18.56
CA GLY A 418 -4.30 8.89 -19.65
C GLY A 418 -5.28 7.83 -19.14
N LYS A 419 -6.50 7.86 -19.67
CA LYS A 419 -7.55 6.86 -19.36
C LYS A 419 -7.54 5.68 -20.33
N PHE A 420 -6.93 5.83 -21.52
CA PHE A 420 -6.98 4.84 -22.59
C PHE A 420 -5.63 4.15 -22.78
N TYR A 421 -5.68 2.87 -23.04
CA TYR A 421 -4.54 2.03 -23.42
C TYR A 421 -4.75 1.49 -24.83
N LEU A 422 -3.70 1.52 -25.65
CA LEU A 422 -3.70 0.97 -27.00
C LEU A 422 -2.92 -0.34 -27.00
N PRO A 423 -3.59 -1.51 -27.11
CA PRO A 423 -2.94 -2.82 -26.99
C PRO A 423 -2.09 -3.19 -28.21
N TYR A 424 -2.31 -2.54 -29.36
CA TYR A 424 -1.63 -2.84 -30.60
C TYR A 424 -0.68 -1.73 -31.05
N LYS A 425 0.39 -2.13 -31.71
CA LYS A 425 1.30 -1.21 -32.41
C LYS A 425 0.77 -0.93 -33.82
N ASN A 426 1.24 0.19 -34.39
CA ASN A 426 0.94 0.54 -35.79
C ASN A 426 1.37 -0.60 -36.73
N GLY A 427 0.49 -1.01 -37.65
CA GLY A 427 0.71 -2.12 -38.58
C GLY A 427 0.36 -3.52 -38.05
N ALA A 428 -0.12 -3.63 -36.82
CA ALA A 428 -0.53 -4.93 -36.25
C ALA A 428 -1.82 -5.43 -36.91
N LYS A 429 -1.93 -6.76 -37.08
CA LYS A 429 -3.16 -7.42 -37.51
C LYS A 429 -4.10 -7.59 -36.32
N VAL A 430 -5.38 -7.36 -36.53
CA VAL A 430 -6.43 -7.52 -35.54
C VAL A 430 -7.57 -8.35 -36.14
N VAL A 431 -8.17 -9.19 -35.32
CA VAL A 431 -9.34 -10.00 -35.69
C VAL A 431 -10.62 -9.28 -35.23
N GLN A 432 -11.73 -9.53 -35.91
CA GLN A 432 -13.03 -9.00 -35.54
C GLN A 432 -13.33 -9.27 -34.03
N ASP A 433 -13.95 -8.29 -33.36
CA ASP A 433 -14.27 -8.28 -31.93
C ASP A 433 -13.07 -8.22 -30.96
N GLU A 434 -11.83 -8.19 -31.43
CA GLU A 434 -10.68 -7.87 -30.58
C GLU A 434 -10.69 -6.40 -30.16
N SER A 435 -10.24 -6.14 -28.91
CA SER A 435 -10.22 -4.78 -28.36
C SER A 435 -9.10 -3.96 -28.97
N VAL A 436 -9.41 -2.88 -29.67
CA VAL A 436 -8.43 -1.93 -30.27
C VAL A 436 -8.16 -0.73 -29.39
N VAL A 437 -9.08 -0.40 -28.47
CA VAL A 437 -8.92 0.63 -27.46
C VAL A 437 -9.46 0.09 -26.13
N GLU A 438 -8.67 0.22 -25.08
CA GLU A 438 -9.00 -0.24 -23.73
C GLU A 438 -8.99 0.92 -22.75
N VAL A 439 -9.80 0.85 -21.69
CA VAL A 439 -9.86 1.82 -20.59
C VAL A 439 -9.13 1.26 -19.39
N ILE A 440 -8.22 2.04 -18.81
CA ILE A 440 -7.54 1.67 -17.57
C ILE A 440 -8.54 1.81 -16.41
N LYS A 441 -8.67 0.78 -15.59
CA LYS A 441 -9.57 0.77 -14.43
C LYS A 441 -9.14 1.79 -13.39
N GLU A 442 -10.10 2.49 -12.78
CA GLU A 442 -9.86 3.38 -11.65
C GLU A 442 -9.14 2.67 -10.51
N GLY A 443 -8.14 3.32 -9.92
CA GLY A 443 -7.26 2.74 -8.91
C GLY A 443 -6.09 1.92 -9.50
N TRP A 444 -6.07 1.72 -10.85
CA TRP A 444 -4.96 1.13 -11.62
C TRP A 444 -4.38 2.13 -12.64
N ASN A 445 -4.61 3.40 -12.41
CA ASN A 445 -4.13 4.50 -13.27
C ASN A 445 -2.59 4.59 -13.28
N VAL A 446 -1.95 4.06 -12.24
CA VAL A 446 -0.50 3.85 -12.20
C VAL A 446 -0.24 2.36 -12.39
N PRO A 447 0.62 1.93 -13.34
CA PRO A 447 0.95 0.53 -13.48
C PRO A 447 1.54 0.04 -12.16
N ASN A 448 0.97 -1.04 -11.61
CA ASN A 448 1.56 -1.68 -10.46
C ASN A 448 2.98 -2.11 -10.84
N ARG A 449 3.96 -1.48 -10.22
CA ARG A 449 5.37 -1.78 -10.47
C ARG A 449 5.68 -3.17 -9.98
N ILE A 450 6.21 -3.99 -10.88
CA ILE A 450 6.65 -5.34 -10.56
C ILE A 450 8.16 -5.31 -10.35
N PRO A 451 8.66 -5.71 -9.19
CA PRO A 451 10.08 -5.78 -8.94
C PRO A 451 10.80 -6.73 -9.90
N TYR A 452 12.07 -6.43 -10.18
CA TYR A 452 12.97 -7.33 -10.91
C TYR A 452 13.07 -8.69 -10.21
N ALA A 453 13.20 -9.76 -10.98
CA ALA A 453 13.22 -11.15 -10.52
C ALA A 453 11.92 -11.64 -9.85
N SER A 454 10.78 -10.94 -10.03
CA SER A 454 9.47 -11.43 -9.61
C SER A 454 8.97 -12.56 -10.50
N GLU A 455 8.23 -13.51 -9.92
CA GLU A 455 7.50 -14.54 -10.66
C GLU A 455 6.15 -13.99 -11.15
N ILE A 456 5.85 -14.15 -12.43
CA ILE A 456 4.57 -13.78 -13.04
C ILE A 456 3.71 -15.03 -13.17
N LEU A 457 2.51 -14.98 -12.58
CA LEU A 457 1.58 -16.10 -12.51
C LEU A 457 0.48 -16.06 -13.58
N VAL A 458 0.41 -14.99 -14.36
CA VAL A 458 -0.61 -14.72 -15.37
C VAL A 458 0.02 -14.39 -16.72
N LYS A 459 -0.77 -14.41 -17.79
CA LYS A 459 -0.34 -14.03 -19.14
C LYS A 459 -0.95 -12.70 -19.55
N ASP A 460 -0.31 -12.04 -20.51
CA ASP A 460 -0.89 -10.84 -21.14
C ASP A 460 -2.23 -11.20 -21.81
N GLY A 461 -3.26 -10.40 -21.51
CA GLY A 461 -4.61 -10.64 -21.98
C GLY A 461 -5.46 -11.58 -21.12
N ASP A 462 -4.92 -12.15 -20.03
CA ASP A 462 -5.71 -13.00 -19.13
C ASP A 462 -6.82 -12.17 -18.46
N PRO A 463 -8.07 -12.69 -18.40
CA PRO A 463 -9.13 -12.06 -17.65
C PRO A 463 -8.94 -12.31 -16.14
N VAL A 464 -9.07 -11.26 -15.36
CA VAL A 464 -9.19 -11.34 -13.90
C VAL A 464 -10.64 -11.15 -13.53
N VAL A 465 -11.20 -12.11 -12.84
CA VAL A 465 -12.61 -12.11 -12.46
C VAL A 465 -12.74 -12.32 -10.98
N GLN A 466 -13.54 -11.48 -10.36
CA GLN A 466 -14.05 -11.67 -9.00
C GLN A 466 -15.39 -12.40 -9.03
N ASN A 467 -15.95 -12.71 -7.86
CA ASN A 467 -17.28 -13.27 -7.77
C ASN A 467 -18.30 -12.38 -8.47
N ILE A 468 -19.08 -12.97 -9.36
CA ILE A 468 -20.06 -12.25 -10.15
C ILE A 468 -21.34 -12.14 -9.34
N LYS A 469 -21.75 -10.90 -9.05
CA LYS A 469 -23.00 -10.59 -8.35
C LYS A 469 -24.13 -10.42 -9.36
N ALA A 470 -25.35 -10.75 -8.98
CA ALA A 470 -26.53 -10.61 -9.83
C ALA A 470 -26.79 -9.17 -10.32
N GLY A 471 -26.46 -8.18 -9.49
CA GLY A 471 -26.66 -6.77 -9.78
C GLY A 471 -28.11 -6.31 -9.76
N GLU A 472 -29.08 -7.21 -9.89
CA GLU A 472 -30.53 -6.98 -9.76
C GLU A 472 -31.23 -8.24 -9.26
N ALA A 473 -32.43 -8.08 -8.68
CA ALA A 473 -33.26 -9.22 -8.30
C ALA A 473 -34.05 -9.71 -9.52
N GLY A 474 -34.15 -11.03 -9.69
CA GLY A 474 -34.82 -11.60 -10.85
C GLY A 474 -34.64 -13.10 -10.97
N THR A 475 -34.78 -13.64 -12.16
CA THR A 475 -34.59 -15.06 -12.48
C THR A 475 -33.38 -15.26 -13.36
N LEU A 476 -32.51 -16.20 -13.01
CA LEU A 476 -31.30 -16.49 -13.78
C LEU A 476 -31.59 -17.30 -15.03
N LYS A 477 -30.99 -16.92 -16.14
CA LYS A 477 -31.01 -17.64 -17.41
C LYS A 477 -29.62 -17.72 -18.00
N PHE A 478 -29.20 -18.91 -18.39
CA PHE A 478 -27.86 -19.15 -18.92
C PHE A 478 -27.86 -19.24 -20.44
N TYR A 479 -26.83 -18.64 -21.06
CA TYR A 479 -26.66 -18.57 -22.51
C TYR A 479 -25.20 -18.82 -22.88
N ILE A 480 -25.01 -19.34 -24.09
CA ILE A 480 -23.70 -19.47 -24.73
C ILE A 480 -23.71 -18.77 -26.09
N LEU A 481 -22.61 -18.09 -26.41
CA LEU A 481 -22.44 -17.46 -27.71
C LEU A 481 -22.08 -18.53 -28.75
N LYS A 482 -22.93 -18.72 -29.76
CA LYS A 482 -22.67 -19.57 -30.93
C LYS A 482 -22.90 -18.78 -32.21
N GLY A 483 -21.82 -18.57 -32.97
CA GLY A 483 -21.88 -17.69 -34.15
C GLY A 483 -22.32 -16.29 -33.77
N ASP A 484 -23.35 -15.79 -34.45
CA ASP A 484 -23.86 -14.41 -34.26
C ASP A 484 -24.99 -14.32 -33.20
N GLY A 485 -25.32 -15.39 -32.47
CA GLY A 485 -26.44 -15.44 -31.55
C GLY A 485 -26.15 -16.06 -30.19
N LEU A 486 -27.00 -15.76 -29.20
CA LEU A 486 -26.97 -16.36 -27.88
C LEU A 486 -27.94 -17.53 -27.80
N ASP A 487 -27.42 -18.76 -27.66
CA ASP A 487 -28.20 -19.96 -27.45
C ASP A 487 -28.45 -20.19 -25.96
N ARG A 488 -29.71 -20.42 -25.57
CA ARG A 488 -30.08 -20.71 -24.17
C ARG A 488 -29.68 -22.12 -23.75
N ILE A 489 -29.01 -22.21 -22.60
CA ILE A 489 -28.65 -23.47 -21.95
C ILE A 489 -29.63 -23.69 -20.78
N ARG A 490 -30.32 -24.85 -20.74
CA ARG A 490 -31.37 -25.15 -19.74
C ARG A 490 -30.94 -26.14 -18.65
N ASN A 491 -29.77 -26.75 -18.75
CA ASN A 491 -29.34 -27.83 -17.84
C ASN A 491 -28.15 -27.46 -16.96
N VAL A 492 -28.00 -26.15 -16.64
CA VAL A 492 -26.95 -25.66 -15.76
C VAL A 492 -27.37 -25.85 -14.31
N LYS A 493 -26.51 -26.49 -13.51
CA LYS A 493 -26.73 -26.76 -12.10
C LYS A 493 -25.71 -26.06 -11.22
N LYS A 494 -26.09 -25.80 -9.97
CA LYS A 494 -25.18 -25.35 -8.94
C LYS A 494 -23.99 -26.29 -8.81
N GLY A 495 -22.78 -25.73 -8.81
CA GLY A 495 -21.52 -26.48 -8.78
C GLY A 495 -20.95 -26.80 -10.17
N ASP A 496 -21.66 -26.52 -11.26
CA ASP A 496 -21.13 -26.70 -12.60
C ASP A 496 -19.98 -25.74 -12.86
N VAL A 497 -18.93 -26.27 -13.50
CA VAL A 497 -17.77 -25.48 -13.92
C VAL A 497 -17.93 -25.09 -15.38
N VAL A 498 -17.82 -23.81 -15.68
CA VAL A 498 -17.91 -23.28 -17.06
C VAL A 498 -16.71 -23.75 -17.87
N LYS A 499 -16.91 -24.60 -18.86
CA LYS A 499 -15.86 -25.17 -19.73
C LYS A 499 -15.67 -24.44 -21.04
N GLU A 500 -16.68 -23.73 -21.50
CA GLU A 500 -16.72 -23.09 -22.83
C GLU A 500 -16.51 -21.57 -22.73
N LYS A 501 -16.01 -20.97 -23.81
CA LYS A 501 -15.92 -19.50 -23.95
C LYS A 501 -17.29 -18.94 -24.37
N GLY A 502 -17.56 -17.67 -24.03
CA GLY A 502 -18.81 -17.03 -24.43
C GLY A 502 -20.03 -17.43 -23.59
N PHE A 503 -19.82 -17.81 -22.33
CA PHE A 503 -20.88 -18.17 -21.40
C PHE A 503 -21.43 -16.91 -20.71
N PHE A 504 -22.75 -16.74 -20.70
CA PHE A 504 -23.42 -15.58 -20.14
C PHE A 504 -24.55 -16.00 -19.20
N VAL A 505 -24.75 -15.19 -18.17
CA VAL A 505 -25.93 -15.26 -17.30
C VAL A 505 -26.74 -13.99 -17.48
N VAL A 506 -28.01 -14.13 -17.74
CA VAL A 506 -28.97 -13.03 -17.82
C VAL A 506 -29.86 -13.09 -16.60
N VAL A 507 -29.95 -11.99 -15.87
CA VAL A 507 -30.95 -11.78 -14.83
C VAL A 507 -32.21 -11.21 -15.50
N ALA A 508 -33.29 -11.99 -15.50
CA ALA A 508 -34.56 -11.58 -16.10
C ALA A 508 -35.50 -11.02 -15.03
N ASP A 509 -36.22 -9.94 -15.35
CA ASP A 509 -37.22 -9.33 -14.49
C ASP A 509 -38.52 -10.17 -14.40
N LYS A 510 -39.50 -9.71 -13.63
CA LYS A 510 -40.80 -10.38 -13.48
C LYS A 510 -41.59 -10.52 -14.79
N ASN A 511 -41.26 -9.72 -15.82
CA ASN A 511 -41.88 -9.74 -17.13
C ASN A 511 -41.05 -10.53 -18.17
N ASP A 512 -40.06 -11.30 -17.69
CA ASP A 512 -39.16 -12.10 -18.51
C ASP A 512 -38.23 -11.29 -19.46
N ARG A 513 -38.07 -10.00 -19.17
CA ARG A 513 -37.16 -9.10 -19.90
C ARG A 513 -35.76 -9.14 -19.29
N GLU A 514 -34.75 -8.99 -20.12
CA GLU A 514 -33.37 -8.89 -19.67
C GLU A 514 -33.20 -7.60 -18.81
N ALA A 515 -32.97 -7.79 -17.51
CA ALA A 515 -32.65 -6.72 -16.58
C ALA A 515 -31.15 -6.47 -16.56
N LYS A 516 -30.35 -7.53 -16.49
CA LYS A 516 -28.89 -7.44 -16.51
C LYS A 516 -28.25 -8.67 -17.13
N ARG A 517 -27.11 -8.47 -17.81
CA ARG A 517 -26.33 -9.55 -18.41
C ARG A 517 -24.91 -9.55 -17.85
N HIS A 518 -24.42 -10.74 -17.51
CA HIS A 518 -23.07 -10.95 -17.02
C HIS A 518 -22.34 -11.98 -17.87
N TYR A 519 -21.13 -11.68 -18.28
CA TYR A 519 -20.23 -12.65 -18.86
C TYR A 519 -19.62 -13.51 -17.77
N ILE A 520 -19.70 -14.84 -17.91
CA ILE A 520 -19.11 -15.78 -16.98
C ILE A 520 -17.85 -16.38 -17.61
N PRO A 521 -16.68 -16.13 -17.03
CA PRO A 521 -15.43 -16.67 -17.54
C PRO A 521 -15.36 -18.19 -17.46
N ARG A 522 -14.52 -18.77 -18.29
CA ARG A 522 -14.17 -20.17 -18.22
C ARG A 522 -13.60 -20.54 -16.85
N GLU A 523 -13.89 -21.73 -16.37
CA GLU A 523 -13.51 -22.27 -15.06
C GLU A 523 -14.21 -21.62 -13.85
N SER A 524 -15.14 -20.68 -14.06
CA SER A 524 -16.01 -20.22 -13.00
C SER A 524 -16.96 -21.32 -12.53
N VAL A 525 -17.26 -21.35 -11.25
CA VAL A 525 -18.23 -22.25 -10.64
C VAL A 525 -19.57 -21.53 -10.55
N ILE A 526 -20.61 -22.13 -11.04
CA ILE A 526 -21.97 -21.60 -10.98
C ILE A 526 -22.56 -21.86 -9.60
N GLU A 527 -23.15 -20.84 -8.97
CA GLU A 527 -23.70 -20.92 -7.61
C GLU A 527 -25.20 -21.22 -7.55
N PHE A 528 -25.91 -21.19 -8.69
CA PHE A 528 -27.35 -21.41 -8.78
C PHE A 528 -27.72 -22.24 -10.01
N ASP A 529 -28.85 -22.93 -9.91
CA ASP A 529 -29.43 -23.68 -11.02
C ASP A 529 -30.05 -22.72 -12.06
N ASP A 530 -30.27 -23.24 -13.32
CA ASP A 530 -31.02 -22.49 -14.34
C ASP A 530 -32.45 -22.23 -13.85
N SER A 531 -32.91 -20.99 -14.11
CA SER A 531 -34.21 -20.50 -13.69
C SER A 531 -34.38 -20.30 -12.17
N ALA A 532 -33.28 -20.26 -11.41
CA ALA A 532 -33.32 -19.94 -9.99
C ALA A 532 -33.71 -18.48 -9.73
N PRO A 533 -34.61 -18.21 -8.75
CA PRO A 533 -34.95 -16.87 -8.37
C PRO A 533 -33.84 -16.22 -7.51
N ILE A 534 -33.49 -14.97 -7.79
CA ILE A 534 -32.51 -14.17 -7.04
C ILE A 534 -33.25 -13.03 -6.34
N ALA A 535 -33.12 -13.00 -5.03
CA ALA A 535 -33.85 -12.00 -4.20
C ALA A 535 -33.08 -10.69 -4.02
N SER A 536 -31.76 -10.66 -4.22
CA SER A 536 -30.89 -9.49 -3.97
C SER A 536 -29.88 -9.27 -5.08
N ALA A 537 -29.62 -8.00 -5.39
CA ALA A 537 -28.58 -7.58 -6.32
C ALA A 537 -27.17 -8.02 -5.90
N ASP A 538 -26.91 -8.18 -4.61
CA ASP A 538 -25.63 -8.58 -4.06
C ASP A 538 -25.38 -10.11 -4.04
N THR A 539 -26.36 -10.90 -4.48
CA THR A 539 -26.23 -12.35 -4.53
C THR A 539 -25.14 -12.76 -5.53
N ILE A 540 -24.18 -13.58 -5.08
CA ILE A 540 -23.12 -14.12 -5.94
C ILE A 540 -23.71 -15.24 -6.79
N ILE A 541 -23.75 -15.05 -8.10
CA ILE A 541 -24.32 -15.98 -9.09
C ILE A 541 -23.29 -16.93 -9.69
N ALA A 542 -22.03 -16.52 -9.69
CA ALA A 542 -20.90 -17.37 -10.05
C ALA A 542 -19.66 -16.99 -9.23
N SER A 543 -18.88 -17.96 -8.83
CA SER A 543 -17.61 -17.74 -8.14
C SER A 543 -16.47 -17.71 -9.14
N ALA A 544 -15.50 -16.80 -8.89
CA ALA A 544 -14.30 -16.68 -9.71
C ALA A 544 -13.52 -18.01 -9.78
N PRO A 545 -12.88 -18.32 -10.90
CA PRO A 545 -11.96 -19.43 -10.96
C PRO A 545 -10.87 -19.26 -9.90
N LYS A 546 -10.54 -20.37 -9.23
CA LYS A 546 -9.64 -20.54 -8.08
C LYS A 546 -8.80 -19.32 -7.65
N LYS A 547 -8.67 -19.08 -6.35
CA LYS A 547 -7.85 -18.03 -5.68
C LYS A 547 -6.46 -17.82 -6.29
N GLU A 548 -5.87 -18.79 -6.92
CA GLU A 548 -4.56 -18.75 -7.58
C GLU A 548 -4.50 -17.79 -8.79
N LYS A 549 -5.63 -17.51 -9.43
CA LYS A 549 -5.70 -16.61 -10.60
C LYS A 549 -5.91 -15.12 -10.24
N THR A 550 -6.16 -14.81 -8.98
CA THR A 550 -6.22 -13.42 -8.51
C THR A 550 -4.85 -12.86 -8.16
N ILE A 551 -3.85 -13.72 -7.97
CA ILE A 551 -2.46 -13.30 -7.75
C ILE A 551 -1.81 -13.15 -9.12
N ILE A 552 -1.37 -11.95 -9.43
CA ILE A 552 -0.78 -11.59 -10.73
C ILE A 552 0.72 -11.84 -10.72
N ALA A 553 1.41 -11.39 -9.69
CA ALA A 553 2.84 -11.53 -9.53
C ALA A 553 3.22 -11.76 -8.05
N GLU A 554 4.33 -12.45 -7.85
CA GLU A 554 4.88 -12.72 -6.52
C GLU A 554 6.40 -12.51 -6.52
N TRP A 555 6.96 -11.97 -5.42
CA TRP A 555 8.39 -11.75 -5.25
C TRP A 555 8.84 -11.96 -3.82
N ASP A 556 10.16 -12.09 -3.63
CA ASP A 556 10.77 -12.11 -2.31
C ASP A 556 10.94 -10.66 -1.81
N PRO A 557 10.22 -10.25 -0.75
CA PRO A 557 10.35 -8.89 -0.23
C PRO A 557 11.65 -8.66 0.54
N TYR A 558 12.34 -9.72 0.96
CA TYR A 558 13.51 -9.67 1.85
C TYR A 558 14.85 -9.65 1.12
N ASN A 559 14.86 -10.04 -0.16
CA ASN A 559 16.07 -10.07 -0.97
C ASN A 559 15.86 -9.36 -2.30
N ASN A 560 16.86 -8.64 -2.76
CA ASN A 560 17.00 -8.27 -4.16
C ASN A 560 17.80 -9.35 -4.86
N THR A 561 17.15 -10.11 -5.72
CA THR A 561 17.78 -11.24 -6.41
C THR A 561 18.44 -10.77 -7.70
N ILE A 562 19.70 -11.17 -7.95
CA ILE A 562 20.38 -10.97 -9.23
C ILE A 562 20.25 -12.28 -10.01
N ILE A 563 19.62 -12.22 -11.21
CA ILE A 563 19.43 -13.38 -12.08
C ILE A 563 20.29 -13.29 -13.36
N ALA A 564 20.61 -14.43 -13.93
CA ALA A 564 21.34 -14.53 -15.20
C ALA A 564 20.43 -14.10 -16.37
N GLU A 565 20.84 -13.08 -17.12
CA GLU A 565 20.09 -12.60 -18.31
C GLU A 565 20.30 -13.52 -19.52
N ASN A 566 21.40 -14.26 -19.57
CA ASN A 566 21.74 -15.18 -20.64
C ASN A 566 22.38 -16.47 -20.07
N GLU A 567 22.47 -17.50 -20.93
CA GLU A 567 23.25 -18.69 -20.62
C GLU A 567 24.74 -18.41 -20.75
N GLY A 568 25.54 -18.90 -19.83
CA GLY A 568 26.99 -18.68 -19.89
C GLY A 568 27.76 -19.33 -18.74
N VAL A 569 29.03 -18.95 -18.65
CA VAL A 569 29.94 -19.37 -17.57
C VAL A 569 30.19 -18.14 -16.71
N VAL A 570 30.05 -18.31 -15.40
CA VAL A 570 30.30 -17.25 -14.41
C VAL A 570 31.80 -17.23 -14.10
N SER A 571 32.39 -16.05 -14.00
CA SER A 571 33.73 -15.82 -13.44
C SER A 571 33.69 -14.68 -12.43
N PHE A 572 34.55 -14.71 -11.45
CA PHE A 572 34.64 -13.74 -10.38
C PHE A 572 35.63 -12.62 -10.74
N GLU A 573 35.27 -11.38 -10.46
CA GLU A 573 36.09 -10.18 -10.58
C GLU A 573 36.18 -9.51 -9.23
N ASP A 574 37.42 -9.25 -8.73
CA ASP A 574 37.67 -8.60 -7.43
C ASP A 574 36.98 -9.30 -6.24
N ILE A 575 36.80 -10.63 -6.31
CA ILE A 575 36.19 -11.44 -5.25
C ILE A 575 37.26 -12.38 -4.70
N GLU A 576 37.88 -12.01 -3.57
CA GLU A 576 38.92 -12.79 -2.90
C GLU A 576 38.50 -13.04 -1.45
N ILE A 577 38.59 -14.31 -1.01
CA ILE A 577 38.24 -14.74 0.35
C ILE A 577 39.25 -14.12 1.33
N GLY A 578 38.72 -13.49 2.41
CA GLY A 578 39.51 -12.80 3.42
C GLY A 578 39.93 -11.36 3.04
N TYR A 579 39.66 -10.91 1.81
CA TYR A 579 39.95 -9.54 1.36
C TYR A 579 38.69 -8.74 0.97
N SER A 580 37.93 -9.22 0.01
CA SER A 580 36.72 -8.58 -0.47
C SER A 580 35.46 -9.40 -0.15
N ALA A 581 35.61 -10.67 0.19
CA ALA A 581 34.51 -11.55 0.57
C ALA A 581 34.94 -12.47 1.72
N ASP A 582 33.98 -12.82 2.56
CA ASP A 582 34.20 -13.77 3.65
C ASP A 582 33.35 -15.03 3.41
N GLU A 583 33.94 -16.17 3.71
CA GLU A 583 33.22 -17.43 3.73
C GLU A 583 32.52 -17.59 5.07
N GLN A 584 31.20 -17.46 5.05
CA GLN A 584 30.37 -17.68 6.23
C GLN A 584 29.90 -19.13 6.26
N ILE A 585 30.38 -19.87 7.24
CA ILE A 585 29.92 -21.23 7.51
C ILE A 585 28.72 -21.15 8.42
N ASP A 586 27.58 -21.68 7.97
CA ASP A 586 26.42 -21.83 8.80
C ASP A 586 26.61 -22.98 9.78
N GLU A 587 26.71 -22.66 11.07
CA GLU A 587 27.01 -23.65 12.14
C GLU A 587 25.95 -24.76 12.22
N ALA A 588 24.70 -24.49 11.78
CA ALA A 588 23.63 -25.47 11.83
C ALA A 588 23.65 -26.45 10.65
N THR A 589 24.08 -25.99 9.46
CA THR A 589 24.06 -26.81 8.23
C THR A 589 25.42 -27.27 7.79
N GLY A 590 26.50 -26.68 8.34
CA GLY A 590 27.91 -26.95 7.94
C GLY A 590 28.25 -26.51 6.51
N LYS A 591 27.33 -25.76 5.83
CA LYS A 591 27.55 -25.25 4.48
C LYS A 591 28.17 -23.87 4.51
N SER A 592 29.12 -23.63 3.60
CA SER A 592 29.70 -22.32 3.41
C SER A 592 28.92 -21.52 2.36
N SER A 593 28.77 -20.22 2.59
CA SER A 593 28.27 -19.23 1.65
C SER A 593 29.28 -18.08 1.54
N LEU A 594 29.52 -17.61 0.32
CA LEU A 594 30.43 -16.48 0.09
C LEU A 594 29.64 -15.19 0.17
N VAL A 595 30.06 -14.30 1.08
CA VAL A 595 29.38 -13.01 1.36
C VAL A 595 30.35 -11.87 1.13
N ILE A 596 29.95 -10.86 0.35
CA ILE A 596 30.76 -9.64 0.14
C ILE A 596 30.87 -8.84 1.44
N ASN A 597 32.06 -8.41 1.79
CA ASN A 597 32.36 -7.68 3.01
C ASN A 597 31.62 -6.34 3.07
N GLU A 598 31.26 -5.91 4.29
CA GLU A 598 30.59 -4.63 4.51
C GLU A 598 31.51 -3.43 4.18
N TYR A 599 32.82 -3.59 4.46
CA TYR A 599 33.84 -2.58 4.17
C TYR A 599 34.80 -3.10 3.13
N LEU A 600 34.73 -2.56 1.93
CA LEU A 600 35.59 -2.91 0.82
C LEU A 600 36.85 -2.00 0.79
N PRO A 601 38.04 -2.52 0.49
CA PRO A 601 39.21 -1.70 0.28
C PRO A 601 39.04 -0.72 -0.88
N SER A 602 39.75 0.39 -0.82
CA SER A 602 39.66 1.43 -1.86
C SER A 602 40.11 0.87 -3.22
N GLY A 603 39.21 1.03 -4.23
CA GLY A 603 39.48 0.54 -5.59
C GLY A 603 38.95 -0.85 -5.91
N VAL A 604 38.52 -1.63 -4.93
CA VAL A 604 37.95 -2.97 -5.12
C VAL A 604 36.45 -2.83 -5.46
N ARG A 605 36.06 -3.45 -6.57
CA ARG A 605 34.67 -3.42 -7.06
C ARG A 605 34.18 -4.83 -7.41
N PRO A 606 33.78 -5.63 -6.42
CA PRO A 606 33.37 -7.01 -6.66
C PRO A 606 32.28 -7.12 -7.71
N ALA A 607 32.43 -8.04 -8.65
CA ALA A 607 31.45 -8.29 -9.68
C ALA A 607 31.45 -9.76 -10.13
N LEU A 608 30.32 -10.23 -10.62
CA LEU A 608 30.21 -11.47 -11.38
C LEU A 608 30.22 -11.15 -12.87
N ILE A 609 31.07 -11.84 -13.60
CA ILE A 609 31.15 -11.72 -15.06
C ILE A 609 30.55 -12.97 -15.68
N LEU A 610 29.50 -12.80 -16.45
CA LEU A 610 28.84 -13.86 -17.22
C LEU A 610 29.38 -13.85 -18.65
N SER A 611 30.20 -14.85 -19.01
CA SER A 611 30.69 -15.04 -20.36
C SER A 611 29.67 -15.79 -21.21
N VAL A 612 29.08 -15.11 -22.19
CA VAL A 612 28.04 -15.63 -23.08
C VAL A 612 28.61 -16.19 -24.36
N LYS A 613 28.00 -17.23 -24.93
CA LYS A 613 28.36 -17.75 -26.26
C LYS A 613 28.29 -16.63 -27.31
N GLY A 614 29.43 -16.32 -27.95
CA GLY A 614 29.53 -15.22 -28.93
C GLY A 614 30.43 -14.06 -28.50
N GLY A 615 31.22 -14.21 -27.42
CA GLY A 615 32.30 -13.30 -27.01
C GLY A 615 31.83 -12.03 -26.27
N LYS A 616 30.54 -11.94 -25.91
CA LYS A 616 30.00 -10.87 -25.04
C LYS A 616 30.10 -11.30 -23.59
N SER A 617 30.55 -10.41 -22.71
CA SER A 617 30.52 -10.58 -21.27
C SER A 617 29.56 -9.58 -20.64
N ILE A 618 28.78 -10.03 -19.67
CA ILE A 618 27.85 -9.19 -18.90
C ILE A 618 28.41 -9.09 -17.47
N ARG A 619 28.60 -7.88 -16.98
CA ARG A 619 29.13 -7.60 -15.65
C ARG A 619 27.99 -7.26 -14.69
N TYR A 620 27.87 -8.03 -13.60
CA TYR A 620 26.94 -7.80 -12.49
C TYR A 620 27.74 -7.29 -11.30
N ALA A 621 27.68 -5.99 -11.02
CA ALA A 621 28.30 -5.40 -9.85
C ALA A 621 27.59 -5.88 -8.57
N LEU A 622 28.38 -6.21 -7.54
CA LEU A 622 27.89 -6.69 -6.27
C LEU A 622 28.00 -5.59 -5.20
N GLU A 623 26.94 -5.43 -4.43
CA GLU A 623 26.91 -4.52 -3.30
C GLU A 623 27.49 -5.21 -2.04
N PRO A 624 27.95 -4.43 -1.03
CA PRO A 624 28.32 -4.99 0.28
C PRO A 624 27.18 -5.86 0.86
N LYS A 625 27.56 -6.94 1.56
CA LYS A 625 26.64 -7.94 2.14
C LYS A 625 25.90 -8.82 1.12
N THR A 626 26.21 -8.75 -0.15
CA THR A 626 25.64 -9.65 -1.15
C THR A 626 26.09 -11.10 -0.88
N VAL A 627 25.12 -12.01 -0.85
CA VAL A 627 25.36 -13.47 -0.75
C VAL A 627 25.45 -14.05 -2.15
N ILE A 628 26.57 -14.64 -2.51
CA ILE A 628 26.80 -15.25 -3.82
C ILE A 628 26.24 -16.67 -3.80
N SER A 629 25.47 -17.03 -4.83
CA SER A 629 24.78 -18.33 -4.93
C SER A 629 25.43 -19.28 -5.95
N VAL A 630 26.48 -18.85 -6.63
CA VAL A 630 27.20 -19.60 -7.67
C VAL A 630 28.69 -19.62 -7.37
N ASN A 631 29.41 -20.61 -7.90
CA ASN A 631 30.88 -20.71 -7.79
C ASN A 631 31.55 -20.18 -9.06
N ASP A 632 32.83 -19.85 -8.94
CA ASP A 632 33.64 -19.48 -10.09
C ASP A 632 33.74 -20.65 -11.08
N GLY A 633 33.50 -20.38 -12.36
CA GLY A 633 33.45 -21.41 -13.41
C GLY A 633 32.09 -22.11 -13.58
N ASP A 634 31.07 -21.83 -12.77
CA ASP A 634 29.75 -22.48 -12.89
C ASP A 634 29.08 -22.13 -14.20
N LYS A 635 28.41 -23.13 -14.81
CA LYS A 635 27.54 -22.94 -15.97
C LYS A 635 26.13 -22.63 -15.50
N VAL A 636 25.63 -21.44 -15.85
CA VAL A 636 24.30 -20.99 -15.49
C VAL A 636 23.40 -20.89 -16.73
N ALA A 637 22.14 -21.20 -16.54
CA ALA A 637 21.10 -20.98 -17.53
C ALA A 637 20.44 -19.61 -17.34
N LYS A 638 19.64 -19.21 -18.30
CA LYS A 638 18.83 -18.00 -18.21
C LYS A 638 17.85 -18.08 -17.03
N ALA A 639 17.71 -17.00 -16.29
CA ALA A 639 16.93 -16.87 -15.06
C ALA A 639 17.49 -17.59 -13.81
N ASP A 640 18.65 -18.26 -13.89
CA ASP A 640 19.29 -18.82 -12.68
C ASP A 640 19.73 -17.69 -11.74
N ILE A 641 19.59 -17.93 -10.43
CA ILE A 641 19.97 -16.96 -9.38
C ILE A 641 21.49 -16.93 -9.25
N LEU A 642 22.09 -15.77 -9.48
CA LEU A 642 23.54 -15.56 -9.35
C LEU A 642 23.92 -15.10 -7.94
N ALA A 643 23.17 -14.16 -7.38
CA ALA A 643 23.41 -13.61 -6.05
C ALA A 643 22.12 -13.05 -5.45
N LYS A 644 22.12 -12.95 -4.12
CA LYS A 644 21.04 -12.35 -3.35
C LYS A 644 21.60 -11.21 -2.51
N ILE A 645 21.01 -10.03 -2.62
CA ILE A 645 21.31 -8.88 -1.78
C ILE A 645 20.25 -8.86 -0.67
N PRO A 646 20.58 -9.21 0.58
CA PRO A 646 19.64 -9.14 1.67
C PRO A 646 19.23 -7.69 1.85
N LYS A 647 17.94 -7.38 1.70
CA LYS A 647 17.42 -6.13 2.21
C LYS A 647 17.60 -6.23 3.72
N ALA A 648 18.37 -5.33 4.31
CA ALA A 648 18.37 -5.22 5.74
C ALA A 648 16.90 -5.21 6.15
N VAL A 649 16.47 -6.24 6.88
CA VAL A 649 15.16 -6.16 7.55
C VAL A 649 15.32 -4.94 8.40
N THR A 650 14.77 -3.88 7.94
CA THR A 650 14.73 -2.67 8.72
C THR A 650 14.03 -3.05 10.02
N LYS A 651 14.79 -3.33 11.05
CA LYS A 651 14.48 -2.67 12.30
C LYS A 651 14.14 -1.29 11.77
N SER A 652 12.90 -0.83 11.91
CA SER A 652 12.47 0.49 11.43
C SER A 652 13.48 1.54 11.92
N LYS A 653 14.65 1.61 11.26
CA LYS A 653 15.83 2.31 11.73
C LYS A 653 15.83 3.75 11.29
N ASP A 654 15.08 4.04 10.23
CA ASP A 654 15.20 5.35 9.62
C ASP A 654 14.11 6.31 10.07
N ILE A 655 12.99 5.82 10.62
CA ILE A 655 11.96 6.67 11.18
C ILE A 655 11.63 6.16 12.57
N THR A 656 12.26 6.70 13.59
CA THR A 656 11.81 6.57 14.98
C THR A 656 10.42 7.21 15.05
N GLY A 657 9.36 6.41 15.15
CA GLY A 657 8.00 6.89 15.32
C GLY A 657 7.66 7.21 16.76
N GLY A 658 6.51 7.81 17.00
CA GLY A 658 5.98 8.09 18.32
C GLY A 658 6.73 9.15 19.10
N LEU A 659 6.69 9.06 20.43
CA LEU A 659 7.26 10.07 21.35
C LEU A 659 8.74 10.37 21.12
N PRO A 660 9.65 9.41 20.86
CA PRO A 660 11.05 9.69 20.57
C PRO A 660 11.23 10.60 19.35
N ARG A 661 10.46 10.37 18.27
CA ARG A 661 10.53 11.20 17.07
C ARG A 661 10.01 12.61 17.29
N VAL A 662 8.93 12.75 18.02
CA VAL A 662 8.37 14.06 18.41
C VAL A 662 9.41 14.84 19.21
N SER A 663 10.08 14.22 20.19
CA SER A 663 11.14 14.84 20.96
C SER A 663 12.34 15.25 20.12
N GLU A 664 12.79 14.41 19.19
CA GLU A 664 13.88 14.73 18.24
C GLU A 664 13.56 15.96 17.38
N LEU A 665 12.34 16.06 16.86
CA LEU A 665 11.92 17.17 16.03
C LEU A 665 11.85 18.49 16.82
N PHE A 666 11.26 18.48 18.01
CA PHE A 666 11.16 19.68 18.85
C PHE A 666 12.49 20.11 19.46
N GLU A 667 13.40 19.19 19.72
CA GLU A 667 14.75 19.49 20.19
C GLU A 667 15.72 19.80 19.05
N ALA A 668 15.27 19.74 17.80
CA ALA A 668 16.10 19.95 16.60
C ALA A 668 17.42 19.15 16.63
N ARG A 669 17.37 17.90 17.10
CA ARG A 669 18.54 17.03 17.13
C ARG A 669 19.03 16.72 15.73
N LYS A 670 20.36 16.77 15.55
CA LYS A 670 20.95 16.37 14.26
C LYS A 670 20.65 14.88 14.00
N PRO A 671 20.11 14.53 12.82
CA PRO A 671 19.88 13.14 12.46
C PRO A 671 21.21 12.37 12.38
N LYS A 672 21.18 11.07 12.69
CA LYS A 672 22.37 10.20 12.65
C LYS A 672 22.98 10.12 11.24
N ASN A 673 22.13 10.14 10.22
CA ASN A 673 22.49 10.13 8.80
C ASN A 673 21.92 11.40 8.15
N ALA A 674 22.56 12.55 8.43
CA ALA A 674 22.14 13.83 7.84
C ALA A 674 22.49 13.87 6.35
N ALA A 675 21.57 14.38 5.53
CA ALA A 675 21.89 14.73 4.16
C ALA A 675 22.91 15.89 4.15
N VAL A 676 23.81 15.87 3.19
CA VAL A 676 24.71 16.99 2.93
C VAL A 676 23.93 18.03 2.14
N ILE A 677 23.78 19.21 2.70
CA ILE A 677 23.03 20.33 2.12
C ILE A 677 24.02 21.39 1.62
N ALA A 678 23.75 21.95 0.45
CA ALA A 678 24.52 23.08 -0.05
C ALA A 678 24.26 24.31 0.83
N GLU A 679 25.34 24.95 1.32
CA GLU A 679 25.25 26.15 2.13
C GLU A 679 25.37 27.45 1.29
N ILE A 680 25.77 27.29 0.02
CA ILE A 680 25.96 28.41 -0.93
C ILE A 680 25.41 28.01 -2.30
N ASP A 681 24.99 29.00 -3.08
CA ASP A 681 24.61 28.82 -4.48
C ASP A 681 25.83 28.55 -5.35
N GLY A 682 25.71 27.60 -6.30
CA GLY A 682 26.83 27.29 -7.18
C GLY A 682 26.61 26.02 -8.01
N THR A 683 27.64 25.68 -8.79
CA THR A 683 27.60 24.44 -9.61
C THR A 683 28.26 23.31 -8.86
N VAL A 684 27.55 22.18 -8.72
CA VAL A 684 28.02 20.98 -8.02
C VAL A 684 28.99 20.21 -8.92
N ARG A 685 30.17 19.90 -8.41
CA ARG A 685 31.18 19.07 -9.06
C ARG A 685 31.63 17.95 -8.14
N PHE A 686 31.79 16.75 -8.69
CA PHE A 686 32.40 15.60 -7.98
C PHE A 686 33.91 15.61 -8.23
N ASP A 687 34.66 15.67 -7.16
CA ASP A 687 36.13 15.59 -7.21
C ASP A 687 36.61 14.17 -6.90
N LYS A 688 37.91 13.91 -7.09
CA LYS A 688 38.48 12.58 -6.84
C LYS A 688 38.27 12.17 -5.39
N SER A 689 37.78 10.95 -5.19
CA SER A 689 37.59 10.38 -3.87
C SER A 689 38.91 10.28 -3.09
N MET A 690 38.91 10.75 -1.84
CA MET A 690 40.05 10.62 -0.92
C MET A 690 39.68 9.68 0.23
N HIS A 691 40.44 8.60 0.42
CA HIS A 691 40.34 7.72 1.58
C HIS A 691 38.90 7.28 1.92
N SER A 692 38.21 6.58 1.02
CA SER A 692 36.83 6.13 1.18
C SER A 692 35.72 7.20 1.36
N LYS A 693 36.04 8.48 1.11
CA LYS A 693 35.07 9.58 1.11
C LYS A 693 34.98 10.20 -0.27
N GLU A 694 33.78 10.38 -0.78
CA GLU A 694 33.54 11.16 -1.98
C GLU A 694 33.54 12.65 -1.63
N ARG A 695 34.24 13.45 -2.43
CA ARG A 695 34.33 14.91 -2.25
C ARG A 695 33.41 15.60 -3.24
N ILE A 696 32.47 16.36 -2.69
CA ILE A 696 31.58 17.24 -3.48
C ILE A 696 32.09 18.68 -3.30
N VAL A 697 32.32 19.37 -4.40
CA VAL A 697 32.74 20.75 -4.43
C VAL A 697 31.62 21.59 -5.07
N ILE A 698 31.32 22.73 -4.47
CA ILE A 698 30.42 23.74 -5.03
C ILE A 698 31.27 24.86 -5.59
N GLU A 699 31.26 25.05 -6.91
CA GLU A 699 31.93 26.13 -7.61
C GLU A 699 30.98 27.32 -7.69
N VAL A 700 31.37 28.44 -7.12
CA VAL A 700 30.61 29.69 -7.20
C VAL A 700 31.08 30.42 -8.45
N PRO A 701 30.18 30.83 -9.35
CA PRO A 701 30.58 31.69 -10.47
C PRO A 701 31.08 33.04 -9.92
N GLU A 702 32.23 33.51 -10.43
CA GLU A 702 32.82 34.84 -10.10
C GLU A 702 31.91 36.01 -10.45
#